data_f1b13a3e6e7fc39bc18da4c67b622e42
#
_entry.id   f1b13a3e6e7fc39bc18da4c67b622e42
#
_cell.length_a   1.000
_cell.length_b   1.000
_cell.length_c   1.000
_cell.angle_alpha   90.00
_cell.angle_beta   90.00
_cell.angle_gamma   90.00
#
_symmetry.space_group_name_H-M   'P 1'
#
loop_
_entity.id
_entity.type
_entity.pdbx_description
1 polymer ?
#
loop_
_entity_poly.entity_id
_entity_poly.type
_entity_poly.pdbx_seq_one_letter_code
_entity_poly.pdbx_strand_id
1 'polypeptide(L)'
;MKQYDAKKILNIALAGHSGCGKTSVAESILYLAKVSDRLGKIADGNTMLDFDSEEIKRQASIMTAVAPIEWKNTKINLIDTPGLFDFAGGVAEGMRAADTALIVVSGKDGISVGTEKAVEAATKAGLTKMFFVNGLCDEDARFYRVFETLKATFGPSVCPVVVPYIQDGQANTYVNLFDYKAYKYDAKGNVTPTALPDMGDRLEGLREAIKEAVAETSEELLDKFLMGEEFTPEEIILGVSQGVKDGSICPVFCGDAHNTFAIDQLLNSLTWLAPSAAQGGEIGVDLDGEPVEISVNKDAATAAIVFKTVADPFIGRLSYIKVVSGKISPDTPVINMRTGAQERISKVLTMTGKKQSDTDYIGAGDIGAVPKLVSAKTGDTLCSPLRKVVLDGIDYPVSSYTMAIYPAKKGDEDKVAQAISKLADEDPTIRFESNHETHEMLVSGLGEQHLDVVISRLKSKYNVEARLQNPKIAYRETIRKKVSAQGRYKKQSGGHGQFGDVWIEFEPYDTDDLEFAERVVGGAVPKNFFPAVEKGLRDAIKKGVLAGYPTVGIKATLYDGSYHPVDSSEMSFKTAASLAYKNGIPNAMPTLLEPIGSLKAYVPDNNMGDVTGEVNKRRGRVLGMSPAEHGTQVVEAEVPMSEMSDFSTFIRQITQGRGSFEFTFARYEDCPANVAQKVIEKAKAEMGDD
;
A
#
# COMPACT_ATOMS: atom_id res chain seq x y z
N MET A 1 32.82 -3.62 -3.26
CA MET A 1 32.32 -4.85 -3.93
C MET A 1 32.78 -4.80 -5.39
N LYS A 2 33.20 -5.92 -5.99
CA LYS A 2 33.57 -5.96 -7.41
C LYS A 2 32.34 -5.87 -8.31
N GLN A 3 32.54 -5.53 -9.56
CA GLN A 3 31.48 -5.51 -10.57
C GLN A 3 31.21 -6.94 -11.08
N TYR A 4 29.93 -7.24 -11.29
CA TYR A 4 29.46 -8.54 -11.74
C TYR A 4 28.72 -8.43 -13.09
N ASP A 5 28.82 -9.47 -13.90
CA ASP A 5 27.96 -9.65 -15.08
C ASP A 5 26.57 -10.11 -14.64
N ALA A 6 25.55 -9.75 -15.39
CA ALA A 6 24.15 -10.11 -15.08
C ALA A 6 23.94 -11.61 -14.87
N LYS A 7 24.74 -12.47 -15.52
CA LYS A 7 24.73 -13.93 -15.32
C LYS A 7 25.17 -14.38 -13.92
N LYS A 8 25.73 -13.46 -13.14
CA LYS A 8 26.24 -13.69 -11.79
C LYS A 8 25.58 -12.75 -10.76
N ILE A 9 24.43 -12.20 -11.10
CA ILE A 9 23.63 -11.36 -10.21
C ILE A 9 22.31 -12.07 -9.96
N LEU A 10 21.91 -12.16 -8.68
CA LEU A 10 20.62 -12.65 -8.23
C LEU A 10 19.93 -11.53 -7.44
N ASN A 11 18.67 -11.25 -7.74
CA ASN A 11 17.85 -10.29 -7.00
C ASN A 11 16.75 -11.06 -6.25
N ILE A 12 16.88 -11.17 -4.93
CA ILE A 12 16.05 -12.05 -4.11
C ILE A 12 15.29 -11.22 -3.07
N ALA A 13 13.95 -11.21 -3.19
CA ALA A 13 13.07 -10.64 -2.18
C ALA A 13 12.74 -11.67 -1.10
N LEU A 14 12.96 -11.30 0.17
CA LEU A 14 12.49 -12.06 1.33
C LEU A 14 11.08 -11.59 1.66
N ALA A 15 10.11 -12.48 1.53
CA ALA A 15 8.70 -12.19 1.76
C ALA A 15 8.07 -13.19 2.74
N GLY A 16 6.87 -12.88 3.27
CA GLY A 16 6.16 -13.74 4.20
C GLY A 16 5.53 -12.96 5.36
N HIS A 17 4.90 -13.67 6.26
CA HIS A 17 4.17 -13.08 7.39
C HIS A 17 5.07 -12.32 8.37
N SER A 18 4.49 -11.40 9.14
CA SER A 18 5.18 -10.77 10.26
C SER A 18 5.56 -11.84 11.30
N GLY A 19 6.80 -11.77 11.82
CA GLY A 19 7.28 -12.72 12.83
C GLY A 19 7.83 -14.05 12.29
N CYS A 20 7.72 -14.37 10.98
CA CYS A 20 8.29 -15.62 10.44
C CYS A 20 9.83 -15.62 10.34
N GLY A 21 10.48 -14.48 10.60
CA GLY A 21 11.94 -14.36 10.67
C GLY A 21 12.64 -13.96 9.38
N LYS A 22 11.99 -13.24 8.45
CA LYS A 22 12.61 -12.72 7.21
C LYS A 22 13.91 -11.97 7.47
N THR A 23 13.84 -10.92 8.28
CA THR A 23 15.01 -10.12 8.66
C THR A 23 16.05 -10.96 9.39
N SER A 24 15.66 -11.92 10.21
CA SER A 24 16.62 -12.85 10.86
C SER A 24 17.32 -13.72 9.84
N VAL A 25 16.65 -14.21 8.80
CA VAL A 25 17.26 -14.94 7.67
C VAL A 25 18.24 -14.04 6.92
N ALA A 26 17.84 -12.80 6.60
CA ALA A 26 18.71 -11.84 5.95
C ALA A 26 19.96 -11.53 6.79
N GLU A 27 19.81 -11.27 8.09
CA GLU A 27 20.94 -11.01 9.01
C GLU A 27 21.89 -12.22 9.10
N SER A 28 21.36 -13.45 9.12
CA SER A 28 22.16 -14.68 9.10
C SER A 28 22.95 -14.82 7.80
N ILE A 29 22.34 -14.48 6.67
CA ILE A 29 23.00 -14.43 5.37
C ILE A 29 24.12 -13.39 5.36
N LEU A 30 23.87 -12.17 5.86
CA LEU A 30 24.86 -11.11 5.97
C LEU A 30 26.03 -11.49 6.86
N TYR A 31 25.76 -12.18 7.96
CA TYR A 31 26.78 -12.67 8.88
C TYR A 31 27.67 -13.75 8.22
N LEU A 32 27.07 -14.78 7.60
CA LEU A 32 27.80 -15.85 6.92
C LEU A 32 28.59 -15.33 5.71
N ALA A 33 28.06 -14.36 4.99
CA ALA A 33 28.75 -13.71 3.87
C ALA A 33 29.80 -12.70 4.33
N LYS A 34 30.02 -12.52 5.64
CA LYS A 34 30.99 -11.60 6.26
C LYS A 34 30.77 -10.13 5.88
N VAL A 35 29.55 -9.75 5.59
CA VAL A 35 29.14 -8.36 5.41
C VAL A 35 28.92 -7.69 6.77
N SER A 36 28.49 -8.49 7.76
CA SER A 36 28.41 -8.12 9.17
C SER A 36 29.38 -8.96 10.01
N ASP A 37 30.05 -8.33 10.98
CA ASP A 37 30.94 -9.02 11.95
C ASP A 37 30.15 -9.69 13.08
N ARG A 38 28.85 -9.41 13.19
CA ARG A 38 27.95 -9.95 14.20
C ARG A 38 26.63 -10.39 13.58
N LEU A 39 26.00 -11.39 14.17
CA LEU A 39 24.63 -11.76 13.85
C LEU A 39 23.66 -10.74 14.46
N GLY A 40 23.00 -9.96 13.62
CA GLY A 40 21.99 -8.98 14.05
C GLY A 40 20.75 -9.67 14.63
N LYS A 41 20.19 -9.08 15.69
CA LYS A 41 18.97 -9.57 16.35
C LYS A 41 17.95 -8.47 16.46
N ILE A 42 16.71 -8.75 16.06
CA ILE A 42 15.60 -7.80 16.12
C ILE A 42 15.34 -7.35 17.55
N ALA A 43 15.33 -8.30 18.51
CA ALA A 43 15.11 -8.02 19.93
C ALA A 43 16.15 -7.06 20.53
N ASP A 44 17.38 -7.09 20.03
CA ASP A 44 18.47 -6.22 20.49
C ASP A 44 18.49 -4.87 19.76
N GLY A 45 17.65 -4.68 18.73
CA GLY A 45 17.60 -3.48 17.91
C GLY A 45 18.91 -3.20 17.15
N ASN A 46 19.67 -4.25 16.79
CA ASN A 46 21.01 -4.12 16.25
C ASN A 46 21.19 -4.75 14.87
N THR A 47 20.09 -5.02 14.15
CA THR A 47 20.08 -5.49 12.76
C THR A 47 20.62 -4.43 11.80
N MET A 48 21.17 -4.87 10.67
CA MET A 48 21.64 -3.96 9.61
C MET A 48 20.48 -3.46 8.73
N LEU A 49 19.39 -4.21 8.65
CA LEU A 49 18.29 -3.96 7.72
C LEU A 49 17.14 -3.18 8.36
N ASP A 50 16.76 -3.46 9.61
CA ASP A 50 15.81 -2.65 10.38
C ASP A 50 16.57 -1.55 11.13
N PHE A 51 16.90 -0.47 10.43
CA PHE A 51 17.73 0.63 10.96
C PHE A 51 16.96 1.91 11.26
N ASP A 52 15.70 2.00 10.84
CA ASP A 52 14.82 3.13 11.18
C ASP A 52 14.41 3.05 12.67
N SER A 53 14.34 4.18 13.34
CA SER A 53 13.97 4.24 14.76
C SER A 53 12.59 3.64 15.05
N GLU A 54 11.64 3.73 14.09
CA GLU A 54 10.32 3.11 14.23
C GLU A 54 10.37 1.59 14.05
N GLU A 55 11.25 1.07 13.17
CA GLU A 55 11.49 -0.37 13.02
C GLU A 55 12.07 -0.97 14.30
N ILE A 56 13.10 -0.32 14.86
CA ILE A 56 13.73 -0.74 16.11
C ILE A 56 12.72 -0.72 17.27
N LYS A 57 11.95 0.36 17.41
CA LYS A 57 10.94 0.52 18.45
C LYS A 57 9.82 -0.52 18.37
N ARG A 58 9.38 -0.85 17.16
CA ARG A 58 8.28 -1.79 16.89
C ARG A 58 8.75 -3.23 16.76
N GLN A 59 10.06 -3.45 16.66
CA GLN A 59 10.69 -4.75 16.39
C GLN A 59 10.12 -5.40 15.12
N ALA A 60 9.88 -4.59 14.09
CA ALA A 60 9.29 -5.02 12.83
C ALA A 60 9.72 -4.11 11.69
N SER A 61 10.01 -4.69 10.53
CA SER A 61 10.32 -3.94 9.30
C SER A 61 9.12 -3.13 8.83
N ILE A 62 9.34 -1.88 8.51
CA ILE A 62 8.36 -0.92 7.99
C ILE A 62 8.65 -0.62 6.52
N MET A 63 9.91 -0.62 6.14
CA MET A 63 10.38 -0.31 4.80
C MET A 63 11.16 -1.48 4.21
N THR A 64 11.15 -1.56 2.90
CA THR A 64 12.03 -2.48 2.16
C THR A 64 13.48 -2.06 2.33
N ALA A 65 14.36 -2.98 2.72
CA ALA A 65 15.79 -2.77 2.83
C ALA A 65 16.54 -3.62 1.81
N VAL A 66 17.69 -3.11 1.34
CA VAL A 66 18.53 -3.81 0.36
C VAL A 66 19.92 -4.02 0.93
N ALA A 67 20.48 -5.21 0.73
CA ALA A 67 21.86 -5.52 1.08
C ALA A 67 22.48 -6.51 0.07
N PRO A 68 23.48 -6.11 -0.69
CA PRO A 68 24.20 -7.02 -1.56
C PRO A 68 25.24 -7.83 -0.78
N ILE A 69 25.37 -9.10 -1.14
CA ILE A 69 26.42 -9.99 -0.66
C ILE A 69 27.19 -10.62 -1.82
N GLU A 70 28.38 -11.14 -1.53
CA GLU A 70 29.15 -11.97 -2.44
C GLU A 70 29.22 -13.40 -1.91
N TRP A 71 28.76 -14.37 -2.70
CA TRP A 71 28.79 -15.79 -2.35
C TRP A 71 29.20 -16.63 -3.54
N LYS A 72 30.26 -17.43 -3.39
CA LYS A 72 30.79 -18.31 -4.46
C LYS A 72 30.88 -17.62 -5.85
N ASN A 73 31.45 -16.41 -5.91
CA ASN A 73 31.59 -15.63 -7.14
C ASN A 73 30.26 -15.20 -7.79
N THR A 74 29.20 -15.10 -7.00
CA THR A 74 27.87 -14.59 -7.37
C THR A 74 27.54 -13.42 -6.47
N LYS A 75 27.00 -12.35 -7.01
CA LYS A 75 26.42 -11.24 -6.27
C LYS A 75 24.95 -11.54 -6.01
N ILE A 76 24.52 -11.48 -4.77
CA ILE A 76 23.11 -11.64 -4.39
C ILE A 76 22.65 -10.33 -3.76
N ASN A 77 21.73 -9.67 -4.38
CA ASN A 77 21.02 -8.52 -3.81
C ASN A 77 19.85 -9.06 -2.97
N LEU A 78 20.01 -9.02 -1.66
CA LEU A 78 18.93 -9.34 -0.73
C LEU A 78 18.02 -8.13 -0.60
N ILE A 79 16.72 -8.36 -0.70
CA ILE A 79 15.68 -7.34 -0.60
C ILE A 79 14.75 -7.81 0.52
N ASP A 80 14.95 -7.28 1.72
CA ASP A 80 14.11 -7.61 2.89
C ASP A 80 12.85 -6.76 2.85
N THR A 81 11.66 -7.40 2.89
CA THR A 81 10.38 -6.71 2.78
C THR A 81 9.59 -6.78 4.09
N PRO A 82 8.75 -5.76 4.37
CA PRO A 82 7.87 -5.77 5.53
C PRO A 82 6.93 -6.98 5.55
N GLY A 83 6.57 -7.44 6.76
CA GLY A 83 5.62 -8.55 6.92
C GLY A 83 4.25 -8.13 7.43
N LEU A 84 4.11 -6.92 7.94
CA LEU A 84 2.83 -6.35 8.37
C LEU A 84 2.05 -5.81 7.16
N PHE A 85 0.76 -6.08 7.11
CA PHE A 85 -0.11 -5.66 5.99
C PHE A 85 -0.20 -4.14 5.83
N ASP A 86 -0.02 -3.42 6.93
CA ASP A 86 0.01 -1.95 6.94
C ASP A 86 1.20 -1.35 6.16
N PHE A 87 2.21 -2.18 5.85
CA PHE A 87 3.39 -1.77 5.08
C PHE A 87 3.55 -2.56 3.78
N ALA A 88 2.44 -3.06 3.22
CA ALA A 88 2.45 -3.84 1.98
C ALA A 88 2.95 -3.04 0.75
N GLY A 89 3.00 -1.72 0.82
CA GLY A 89 3.66 -0.88 -0.18
C GLY A 89 5.14 -1.25 -0.34
N GLY A 90 5.85 -1.49 0.76
CA GLY A 90 7.23 -1.98 0.71
C GLY A 90 7.37 -3.36 0.09
N VAL A 91 6.39 -4.26 0.28
CA VAL A 91 6.38 -5.56 -0.41
C VAL A 91 6.29 -5.36 -1.93
N ALA A 92 5.41 -4.47 -2.40
CA ALA A 92 5.28 -4.16 -3.83
C ALA A 92 6.59 -3.61 -4.42
N GLU A 93 7.28 -2.71 -3.70
CA GLU A 93 8.61 -2.20 -4.08
C GLU A 93 9.65 -3.32 -4.18
N GLY A 94 9.70 -4.20 -3.18
CA GLY A 94 10.64 -5.32 -3.14
C GLY A 94 10.39 -6.34 -4.25
N MET A 95 9.14 -6.69 -4.52
CA MET A 95 8.77 -7.60 -5.63
C MET A 95 9.11 -7.00 -6.99
N ARG A 96 8.94 -5.67 -7.17
CA ARG A 96 9.30 -5.00 -8.44
C ARG A 96 10.81 -5.03 -8.70
N ALA A 97 11.62 -5.06 -7.68
CA ALA A 97 13.07 -5.08 -7.80
C ALA A 97 13.67 -6.50 -7.92
N ALA A 98 12.95 -7.52 -7.47
CA ALA A 98 13.41 -8.90 -7.43
C ALA A 98 13.28 -9.65 -8.77
N ASP A 99 13.93 -10.81 -8.85
CA ASP A 99 13.73 -11.84 -9.89
C ASP A 99 13.24 -13.13 -9.21
N THR A 100 13.49 -13.28 -7.92
CA THR A 100 13.07 -14.44 -7.10
C THR A 100 12.47 -13.96 -5.79
N ALA A 101 11.36 -14.57 -5.39
CA ALA A 101 10.76 -14.42 -4.06
C ALA A 101 11.12 -15.63 -3.18
N LEU A 102 11.91 -15.41 -2.14
CA LEU A 102 12.15 -16.39 -1.08
C LEU A 102 11.11 -16.17 0.03
N ILE A 103 10.11 -17.03 0.08
CA ILE A 103 8.99 -16.93 1.00
C ILE A 103 9.34 -17.65 2.30
N VAL A 104 9.56 -16.87 3.35
CA VAL A 104 9.91 -17.39 4.69
C VAL A 104 8.65 -17.79 5.42
N VAL A 105 8.65 -19.03 5.93
CA VAL A 105 7.53 -19.65 6.64
C VAL A 105 7.99 -20.05 8.03
N SER A 106 7.18 -19.81 9.06
CA SER A 106 7.48 -20.24 10.43
C SER A 106 7.37 -21.76 10.54
N GLY A 107 8.41 -22.41 11.06
CA GLY A 107 8.40 -23.85 11.34
C GLY A 107 7.41 -24.26 12.43
N LYS A 108 7.03 -23.31 13.30
CA LYS A 108 6.06 -23.47 14.38
C LYS A 108 4.63 -23.20 13.90
N ASP A 109 4.39 -22.00 13.32
CA ASP A 109 3.04 -21.53 12.97
C ASP A 109 2.57 -22.07 11.61
N GLY A 110 3.50 -22.44 10.72
CA GLY A 110 3.19 -22.93 9.39
C GLY A 110 2.72 -21.81 8.44
N ILE A 111 1.81 -22.17 7.54
CA ILE A 111 1.22 -21.22 6.58
C ILE A 111 0.32 -20.24 7.32
N SER A 112 0.49 -18.99 7.04
CA SER A 112 -0.31 -17.88 7.54
C SER A 112 -0.80 -17.00 6.38
N VAL A 113 -1.72 -16.08 6.63
CA VAL A 113 -2.23 -15.16 5.61
C VAL A 113 -1.11 -14.37 4.92
N GLY A 114 -0.07 -13.97 5.66
CA GLY A 114 1.08 -13.30 5.05
C GLY A 114 1.89 -14.20 4.13
N THR A 115 1.89 -15.52 4.34
CA THR A 115 2.49 -16.49 3.41
C THR A 115 1.68 -16.55 2.11
N GLU A 116 0.34 -16.65 2.21
CA GLU A 116 -0.57 -16.66 1.05
C GLU A 116 -0.41 -15.38 0.22
N LYS A 117 -0.44 -14.21 0.87
CA LYS A 117 -0.25 -12.90 0.21
C LYS A 117 1.14 -12.75 -0.41
N ALA A 118 2.18 -13.31 0.19
CA ALA A 118 3.52 -13.29 -0.39
C ALA A 118 3.61 -14.13 -1.67
N VAL A 119 2.95 -15.31 -1.67
CA VAL A 119 2.83 -16.15 -2.87
C VAL A 119 2.03 -15.44 -3.96
N GLU A 120 0.91 -14.82 -3.61
CA GLU A 120 0.08 -14.04 -4.53
C GLU A 120 0.86 -12.88 -5.15
N ALA A 121 1.53 -12.07 -4.33
CA ALA A 121 2.35 -10.94 -4.78
C ALA A 121 3.49 -11.39 -5.70
N ALA A 122 4.19 -12.49 -5.37
CA ALA A 122 5.23 -13.07 -6.20
C ALA A 122 4.68 -13.60 -7.53
N THR A 123 3.50 -14.23 -7.51
CA THR A 123 2.84 -14.73 -8.72
C THR A 123 2.40 -13.58 -9.62
N LYS A 124 1.78 -12.54 -9.06
CA LYS A 124 1.39 -11.33 -9.80
C LYS A 124 2.58 -10.62 -10.43
N ALA A 125 3.72 -10.59 -9.74
CA ALA A 125 4.96 -10.01 -10.24
C ALA A 125 5.74 -10.95 -11.20
N GLY A 126 5.25 -12.16 -11.48
CA GLY A 126 5.92 -13.13 -12.37
C GLY A 126 7.24 -13.66 -11.82
N LEU A 127 7.45 -13.63 -10.49
CA LEU A 127 8.71 -14.04 -9.88
C LEU A 127 8.80 -15.56 -9.68
N THR A 128 10.01 -16.06 -9.78
CA THR A 128 10.33 -17.41 -9.31
C THR A 128 10.09 -17.50 -7.80
N LYS A 129 9.40 -18.55 -7.34
CA LYS A 129 9.04 -18.76 -5.94
C LYS A 129 9.86 -19.86 -5.30
N MET A 130 10.35 -19.62 -4.08
CA MET A 130 11.03 -20.57 -3.23
C MET A 130 10.56 -20.43 -1.80
N PHE A 131 10.50 -21.51 -1.04
CA PHE A 131 10.14 -21.47 0.38
C PHE A 131 11.33 -21.73 1.27
N PHE A 132 11.37 -21.05 2.42
CA PHE A 132 12.31 -21.32 3.49
C PHE A 132 11.55 -21.49 4.81
N VAL A 133 11.52 -22.71 5.35
CA VAL A 133 10.91 -23.01 6.64
C VAL A 133 11.93 -22.71 7.74
N ASN A 134 11.69 -21.65 8.49
CA ASN A 134 12.60 -21.06 9.47
C ASN A 134 12.23 -21.42 10.91
N GLY A 135 13.21 -21.36 11.83
CA GLY A 135 13.00 -21.51 13.26
C GLY A 135 12.84 -22.96 13.70
N LEU A 136 13.55 -23.89 13.08
CA LEU A 136 13.43 -25.32 13.37
C LEU A 136 14.05 -25.76 14.70
N CYS A 137 14.76 -24.87 15.40
CA CYS A 137 15.22 -25.13 16.77
C CYS A 137 14.17 -24.80 17.84
N ASP A 138 13.02 -24.23 17.47
CA ASP A 138 11.89 -24.07 18.39
C ASP A 138 11.28 -25.46 18.70
N GLU A 139 10.97 -25.71 19.98
CA GLU A 139 10.42 -26.98 20.45
C GLU A 139 9.08 -27.36 19.81
N ASP A 140 8.33 -26.34 19.38
CA ASP A 140 7.04 -26.50 18.72
C ASP A 140 7.15 -26.61 17.18
N ALA A 141 8.34 -26.45 16.60
CA ALA A 141 8.52 -26.53 15.16
C ALA A 141 8.24 -27.93 14.60
N ARG A 142 7.55 -28.00 13.47
CA ARG A 142 7.10 -29.26 12.83
C ARG A 142 7.28 -29.19 11.31
N PHE A 143 8.53 -29.25 10.83
CA PHE A 143 8.87 -29.12 9.40
C PHE A 143 7.98 -29.96 8.49
N TYR A 144 7.88 -31.26 8.74
CA TYR A 144 7.15 -32.17 7.85
C TYR A 144 5.67 -31.84 7.76
N ARG A 145 5.06 -31.41 8.85
CA ARG A 145 3.67 -30.92 8.82
C ARG A 145 3.53 -29.65 7.99
N VAL A 146 4.47 -28.70 8.15
CA VAL A 146 4.48 -27.46 7.36
C VAL A 146 4.68 -27.77 5.89
N PHE A 147 5.60 -28.66 5.55
CA PHE A 147 5.87 -29.09 4.17
C PHE A 147 4.61 -29.72 3.52
N GLU A 148 3.96 -30.67 4.17
CA GLU A 148 2.72 -31.27 3.67
C GLU A 148 1.61 -30.23 3.47
N THR A 149 1.50 -29.27 4.39
CA THR A 149 0.53 -28.17 4.26
C THR A 149 0.89 -27.27 3.07
N LEU A 150 2.17 -26.94 2.86
CA LEU A 150 2.63 -26.20 1.67
C LEU A 150 2.27 -26.91 0.38
N LYS A 151 2.53 -28.21 0.30
CA LYS A 151 2.18 -29.04 -0.86
C LYS A 151 0.68 -29.11 -1.10
N ALA A 152 -0.11 -29.26 -0.03
CA ALA A 152 -1.58 -29.28 -0.13
C ALA A 152 -2.17 -27.93 -0.57
N THR A 153 -1.57 -26.81 -0.15
CA THR A 153 -2.08 -25.46 -0.42
C THR A 153 -1.62 -24.93 -1.80
N PHE A 154 -0.36 -25.15 -2.16
CA PHE A 154 0.25 -24.57 -3.37
C PHE A 154 0.49 -25.57 -4.49
N GLY A 155 0.11 -26.83 -4.28
CA GLY A 155 0.12 -27.86 -5.31
C GLY A 155 1.39 -28.72 -5.38
N PRO A 156 1.45 -29.63 -6.34
CA PRO A 156 2.53 -30.62 -6.49
C PRO A 156 3.88 -30.02 -6.85
N SER A 157 3.90 -28.79 -7.39
CA SER A 157 5.14 -28.06 -7.68
C SER A 157 6.05 -27.86 -6.47
N VAL A 158 5.49 -27.95 -5.23
CA VAL A 158 6.23 -27.79 -3.97
C VAL A 158 7.12 -29.00 -3.73
N CYS A 159 8.44 -28.80 -3.87
CA CYS A 159 9.45 -29.84 -3.89
C CYS A 159 10.49 -29.65 -2.77
N PRO A 160 10.79 -30.66 -1.93
CA PRO A 160 11.76 -30.52 -0.85
C PRO A 160 13.20 -30.55 -1.37
N VAL A 161 14.06 -29.68 -0.85
CA VAL A 161 15.48 -29.60 -1.24
C VAL A 161 16.39 -29.86 -0.04
N VAL A 162 16.16 -29.18 1.06
CA VAL A 162 16.87 -29.38 2.32
C VAL A 162 15.87 -29.73 3.39
N VAL A 163 16.08 -30.85 4.06
CA VAL A 163 15.17 -31.37 5.08
C VAL A 163 15.89 -31.62 6.41
N PRO A 164 15.23 -31.39 7.58
CA PRO A 164 15.86 -31.62 8.86
C PRO A 164 15.82 -33.10 9.25
N TYR A 165 16.89 -33.57 9.90
CA TYR A 165 16.85 -34.75 10.71
C TYR A 165 16.66 -34.35 12.18
N ILE A 166 15.54 -34.75 12.74
CA ILE A 166 15.17 -34.39 14.12
C ILE A 166 15.47 -35.57 15.00
N GLN A 167 16.43 -35.39 15.94
CA GLN A 167 16.79 -36.37 16.93
C GLN A 167 16.62 -35.76 18.33
N ASP A 168 15.94 -36.45 19.23
CA ASP A 168 15.66 -36.01 20.60
C ASP A 168 15.02 -34.58 20.67
N GLY A 169 14.18 -34.23 19.68
CA GLY A 169 13.55 -32.93 19.59
C GLY A 169 14.45 -31.81 19.06
N GLN A 170 15.68 -32.11 18.64
CA GLN A 170 16.64 -31.15 18.12
C GLN A 170 16.84 -31.30 16.62
N ALA A 171 16.79 -30.20 15.90
CA ALA A 171 17.05 -30.09 14.45
C ALA A 171 18.41 -29.44 14.19
N ASN A 172 19.50 -30.17 14.45
CA ASN A 172 20.88 -29.71 14.23
C ASN A 172 21.56 -30.41 13.03
N THR A 173 20.89 -31.31 12.38
CA THR A 173 21.37 -32.04 11.19
C THR A 173 20.38 -31.87 10.06
N TYR A 174 20.88 -31.55 8.89
CA TYR A 174 20.08 -31.29 7.70
C TYR A 174 20.58 -32.14 6.55
N VAL A 175 19.67 -32.69 5.79
CA VAL A 175 19.97 -33.52 4.60
C VAL A 175 19.66 -32.70 3.36
N ASN A 176 20.65 -32.54 2.51
CA ASN A 176 20.47 -31.97 1.18
C ASN A 176 20.15 -33.12 0.22
N LEU A 177 18.97 -33.08 -0.40
CA LEU A 177 18.45 -34.16 -1.22
C LEU A 177 19.06 -34.19 -2.65
N PHE A 178 19.80 -33.16 -3.05
CA PHE A 178 20.49 -33.11 -4.34
C PHE A 178 21.86 -33.77 -4.31
N ASP A 179 22.71 -33.38 -3.34
CA ASP A 179 24.04 -33.96 -3.21
C ASP A 179 24.04 -35.22 -2.34
N TYR A 180 22.89 -35.56 -1.77
CA TYR A 180 22.64 -36.73 -0.92
C TYR A 180 23.62 -36.82 0.25
N LYS A 181 23.86 -35.66 0.90
CA LYS A 181 24.73 -35.52 2.06
C LYS A 181 24.00 -34.93 3.24
N ALA A 182 24.46 -35.33 4.43
CA ALA A 182 24.00 -34.75 5.67
C ALA A 182 25.03 -33.78 6.24
N TYR A 183 24.54 -32.70 6.82
CA TYR A 183 25.33 -31.63 7.39
C TYR A 183 24.89 -31.39 8.82
N LYS A 184 25.82 -31.57 9.76
CA LYS A 184 25.59 -31.38 11.20
C LYS A 184 26.18 -30.05 11.64
N TYR A 185 25.41 -29.29 12.41
CA TYR A 185 25.78 -27.96 12.93
C TYR A 185 26.04 -28.05 14.44
N ASP A 186 27.09 -27.40 14.88
CA ASP A 186 27.38 -27.22 16.31
C ASP A 186 26.67 -25.98 16.87
N ALA A 187 26.73 -25.76 18.17
CA ALA A 187 26.12 -24.60 18.82
C ALA A 187 26.69 -23.23 18.39
N LYS A 188 27.78 -23.20 17.62
CA LYS A 188 28.39 -22.00 17.06
C LYS A 188 28.03 -21.81 15.60
N GLY A 189 27.23 -22.68 15.01
CA GLY A 189 26.84 -22.67 13.60
C GLY A 189 27.92 -23.25 12.66
N ASN A 190 28.97 -23.89 13.18
CA ASN A 190 29.96 -24.54 12.32
C ASN A 190 29.38 -25.82 11.74
N VAL A 191 29.54 -25.99 10.42
CA VAL A 191 29.03 -27.15 9.69
C VAL A 191 30.06 -28.22 9.53
N THR A 192 29.65 -29.50 9.72
CA THR A 192 30.47 -30.68 9.48
C THR A 192 29.68 -31.69 8.65
N PRO A 193 30.18 -32.14 7.50
CA PRO A 193 29.56 -33.23 6.75
C PRO A 193 29.53 -34.49 7.62
N THR A 194 28.41 -35.21 7.58
CA THR A 194 28.23 -36.45 8.35
C THR A 194 27.60 -37.54 7.49
N ALA A 195 27.62 -38.78 7.96
CA ALA A 195 26.90 -39.86 7.27
C ALA A 195 25.40 -39.57 7.25
N LEU A 196 24.72 -40.01 6.18
CA LEU A 196 23.28 -39.92 6.08
C LEU A 196 22.63 -40.59 7.28
N PRO A 197 21.76 -39.90 8.02
CA PRO A 197 21.04 -40.49 9.12
C PRO A 197 19.98 -41.48 8.61
N ASP A 198 19.67 -42.47 9.43
CA ASP A 198 18.54 -43.36 9.13
C ASP A 198 17.22 -42.60 9.35
N MET A 199 16.52 -42.32 8.26
CA MET A 199 15.22 -41.65 8.27
C MET A 199 14.08 -42.62 7.89
N GLY A 200 14.40 -43.92 7.75
CA GLY A 200 13.45 -44.93 7.26
C GLY A 200 12.92 -44.60 5.87
N ASP A 201 11.71 -45.04 5.54
CA ASP A 201 11.06 -44.85 4.23
C ASP A 201 10.84 -43.35 3.86
N ARG A 202 10.98 -42.42 4.83
CA ARG A 202 10.74 -41.00 4.61
C ARG A 202 11.75 -40.39 3.63
N LEU A 203 13.01 -40.75 3.72
CA LEU A 203 14.04 -40.23 2.81
C LEU A 203 13.80 -40.65 1.39
N GLU A 204 13.39 -41.91 1.19
CA GLU A 204 13.02 -42.41 -0.14
C GLU A 204 11.77 -41.74 -0.69
N GLY A 205 10.72 -41.55 0.14
CA GLY A 205 9.53 -40.84 -0.29
C GLY A 205 9.78 -39.38 -0.70
N LEU A 206 10.68 -38.66 0.02
CA LEU A 206 11.08 -37.29 -0.34
C LEU A 206 11.88 -37.27 -1.66
N ARG A 207 12.70 -38.29 -1.89
CA ARG A 207 13.48 -38.43 -3.11
C ARG A 207 12.58 -38.73 -4.31
N GLU A 208 11.57 -39.57 -4.10
CA GLU A 208 10.59 -39.88 -5.16
C GLU A 208 9.78 -38.63 -5.54
N ALA A 209 9.40 -37.78 -4.56
CA ALA A 209 8.73 -36.52 -4.81
C ALA A 209 9.59 -35.55 -5.68
N ILE A 210 10.92 -35.58 -5.52
CA ILE A 210 11.82 -34.82 -6.42
C ILE A 210 11.81 -35.41 -7.81
N LYS A 211 11.88 -36.74 -7.94
CA LYS A 211 11.88 -37.40 -9.24
C LYS A 211 10.59 -37.16 -10.03
N GLU A 212 9.44 -37.24 -9.34
CA GLU A 212 8.13 -36.87 -9.90
C GLU A 212 8.13 -35.44 -10.44
N ALA A 213 8.57 -34.48 -9.64
CA ALA A 213 8.62 -33.07 -10.01
C ALA A 213 9.60 -32.85 -11.20
N VAL A 214 10.74 -33.53 -11.21
CA VAL A 214 11.73 -33.46 -12.31
C VAL A 214 11.18 -34.08 -13.56
N ALA A 215 10.45 -35.20 -13.47
CA ALA A 215 9.84 -35.87 -14.61
C ALA A 215 8.89 -34.96 -15.39
N GLU A 216 8.14 -34.11 -14.69
CA GLU A 216 7.19 -33.15 -15.28
C GLU A 216 7.87 -32.01 -16.05
N THR A 217 9.20 -31.84 -15.96
CA THR A 217 9.91 -30.69 -16.59
C THR A 217 10.25 -30.91 -18.05
N SER A 218 10.26 -32.15 -18.56
CA SER A 218 10.46 -32.46 -19.99
C SER A 218 9.88 -33.81 -20.37
N GLU A 219 9.48 -33.95 -21.64
CA GLU A 219 8.98 -35.25 -22.19
C GLU A 219 9.99 -36.39 -22.02
N GLU A 220 11.28 -36.13 -22.25
CA GLU A 220 12.36 -37.11 -22.12
C GLU A 220 12.49 -37.65 -20.69
N LEU A 221 12.41 -36.77 -19.69
CA LEU A 221 12.48 -37.14 -18.27
C LEU A 221 11.20 -37.85 -17.82
N LEU A 222 10.05 -37.44 -18.36
CA LEU A 222 8.77 -38.13 -18.08
C LEU A 222 8.78 -39.55 -18.59
N ASP A 223 9.22 -39.77 -19.83
CA ASP A 223 9.34 -41.11 -20.42
C ASP A 223 10.27 -42.00 -19.62
N LYS A 224 11.44 -41.48 -19.21
CA LYS A 224 12.40 -42.17 -18.36
C LYS A 224 11.83 -42.58 -17.01
N PHE A 225 11.06 -41.67 -16.37
CA PHE A 225 10.38 -41.94 -15.11
C PHE A 225 9.31 -43.04 -15.25
N LEU A 226 8.50 -42.98 -16.32
CA LEU A 226 7.45 -43.97 -16.59
C LEU A 226 8.04 -45.38 -16.95
N MET A 227 9.24 -45.42 -17.50
CA MET A 227 9.98 -46.67 -17.73
C MET A 227 10.64 -47.22 -16.47
N GLY A 228 10.61 -46.49 -15.33
CA GLY A 228 11.22 -46.90 -14.08
C GLY A 228 12.76 -46.78 -14.08
N GLU A 229 13.30 -45.93 -14.94
CA GLU A 229 14.75 -45.68 -15.01
C GLU A 229 15.18 -44.66 -13.96
N GLU A 230 16.35 -44.85 -13.34
CA GLU A 230 16.91 -43.90 -12.39
C GLU A 230 17.45 -42.65 -13.08
N PHE A 231 17.18 -41.48 -12.48
CA PHE A 231 17.81 -40.24 -12.92
C PHE A 231 19.24 -40.12 -12.41
N THR A 232 20.12 -39.61 -13.25
CA THR A 232 21.45 -39.19 -12.81
C THR A 232 21.37 -37.93 -11.95
N PRO A 233 22.35 -37.66 -11.08
CA PRO A 233 22.41 -36.43 -10.33
C PRO A 233 22.36 -35.17 -11.20
N GLU A 234 22.96 -35.22 -12.38
CA GLU A 234 22.98 -34.12 -13.35
C GLU A 234 21.60 -33.87 -13.95
N GLU A 235 20.83 -34.91 -14.27
CA GLU A 235 19.45 -34.80 -14.74
C GLU A 235 18.53 -34.19 -13.68
N ILE A 236 18.68 -34.61 -12.42
CA ILE A 236 17.93 -34.05 -11.31
C ILE A 236 18.23 -32.54 -11.16
N ILE A 237 19.51 -32.17 -11.16
CA ILE A 237 19.93 -30.76 -11.01
C ILE A 237 19.40 -29.93 -12.20
N LEU A 238 19.51 -30.46 -13.43
CA LEU A 238 19.05 -29.77 -14.64
C LEU A 238 17.53 -29.60 -14.64
N GLY A 239 16.80 -30.68 -14.35
CA GLY A 239 15.33 -30.66 -14.27
C GLY A 239 14.82 -29.72 -13.22
N VAL A 240 15.36 -29.77 -11.97
CA VAL A 240 14.97 -28.83 -10.94
C VAL A 240 15.31 -27.39 -11.32
N SER A 241 16.52 -27.14 -11.88
CA SER A 241 16.88 -25.79 -12.31
C SER A 241 15.95 -25.25 -13.40
N GLN A 242 15.52 -26.09 -14.34
CA GLN A 242 14.57 -25.72 -15.37
C GLN A 242 13.17 -25.48 -14.77
N GLY A 243 12.67 -26.43 -13.98
CA GLY A 243 11.36 -26.31 -13.35
C GLY A 243 11.24 -25.13 -12.38
N VAL A 244 12.34 -24.74 -11.73
CA VAL A 244 12.37 -23.52 -10.91
C VAL A 244 12.25 -22.27 -11.77
N LYS A 245 12.86 -22.23 -12.94
CA LYS A 245 12.82 -21.08 -13.87
C LYS A 245 11.46 -20.89 -14.51
N ASP A 246 10.81 -21.97 -14.94
CA ASP A 246 9.49 -21.91 -15.57
C ASP A 246 8.34 -21.94 -14.56
N GLY A 247 8.64 -22.11 -13.26
CA GLY A 247 7.68 -22.10 -12.18
C GLY A 247 6.96 -23.43 -11.94
N SER A 248 7.30 -24.49 -12.66
CA SER A 248 6.75 -25.84 -12.45
C SER A 248 7.29 -26.49 -11.16
N ILE A 249 8.45 -26.05 -10.66
CA ILE A 249 9.02 -26.47 -9.37
C ILE A 249 9.18 -25.29 -8.44
N CYS A 250 8.68 -25.44 -7.21
CA CYS A 250 8.82 -24.49 -6.12
C CYS A 250 9.61 -25.13 -4.97
N PRO A 251 10.94 -24.91 -4.88
CA PRO A 251 11.79 -25.59 -3.92
C PRO A 251 11.56 -25.15 -2.49
N VAL A 252 11.60 -26.11 -1.56
CA VAL A 252 11.48 -25.88 -0.12
C VAL A 252 12.81 -26.16 0.56
N PHE A 253 13.34 -25.14 1.20
CA PHE A 253 14.48 -25.20 2.09
C PHE A 253 14.03 -25.10 3.54
N CYS A 254 14.91 -25.43 4.45
CA CYS A 254 14.66 -25.23 5.86
C CYS A 254 15.92 -24.93 6.64
N GLY A 255 15.75 -24.38 7.84
CA GLY A 255 16.88 -24.07 8.71
C GLY A 255 16.47 -23.31 9.96
N ASP A 256 17.47 -22.72 10.60
CA ASP A 256 17.28 -21.88 11.77
C ASP A 256 18.16 -20.63 11.68
N ALA A 257 17.55 -19.49 11.46
CA ALA A 257 18.25 -18.22 11.28
C ALA A 257 18.94 -17.74 12.57
N HIS A 258 18.40 -18.02 13.74
CA HIS A 258 19.01 -17.61 15.01
C HIS A 258 20.31 -18.32 15.31
N ASN A 259 20.43 -19.57 14.85
CA ASN A 259 21.63 -20.38 15.02
C ASN A 259 22.46 -20.48 13.74
N THR A 260 22.05 -19.84 12.65
CA THR A 260 22.66 -19.91 11.32
C THR A 260 22.64 -21.31 10.66
N PHE A 261 21.78 -22.22 11.16
CA PHE A 261 21.75 -23.60 10.68
C PHE A 261 21.11 -23.70 9.31
N ALA A 262 21.77 -24.38 8.38
CA ALA A 262 21.39 -24.62 7.00
C ALA A 262 21.25 -23.35 6.12
N ILE A 263 21.66 -22.18 6.59
CA ILE A 263 21.69 -20.95 5.78
C ILE A 263 22.78 -21.03 4.69
N ASP A 264 23.90 -21.69 4.97
CA ASP A 264 24.93 -21.98 3.97
C ASP A 264 24.41 -22.92 2.86
N GLN A 265 23.56 -23.89 3.21
CA GLN A 265 22.90 -24.79 2.24
C GLN A 265 21.92 -24.01 1.36
N LEU A 266 21.15 -23.11 1.95
CA LEU A 266 20.29 -22.18 1.20
C LEU A 266 21.13 -21.34 0.21
N LEU A 267 22.17 -20.65 0.70
CA LEU A 267 23.04 -19.82 -0.13
C LEU A 267 23.71 -20.60 -1.28
N ASN A 268 24.18 -21.81 -0.97
CA ASN A 268 24.74 -22.68 -1.99
C ASN A 268 23.72 -23.02 -3.09
N SER A 269 22.52 -23.40 -2.69
CA SER A 269 21.45 -23.77 -3.62
C SER A 269 20.96 -22.58 -4.43
N LEU A 270 20.82 -21.40 -3.84
CA LEU A 270 20.44 -20.18 -4.55
C LEU A 270 21.38 -19.85 -5.73
N THR A 271 22.69 -20.11 -5.59
CA THR A 271 23.66 -19.78 -6.67
C THR A 271 23.48 -20.56 -7.96
N TRP A 272 22.72 -21.65 -7.97
CA TRP A 272 22.47 -22.46 -9.17
C TRP A 272 20.99 -22.72 -9.46
N LEU A 273 20.09 -22.57 -8.48
CA LEU A 273 18.63 -22.69 -8.66
C LEU A 273 17.97 -21.38 -9.05
N ALA A 274 18.32 -20.29 -8.39
CA ALA A 274 17.69 -19.01 -8.65
C ALA A 274 18.07 -18.52 -10.06
N PRO A 275 17.09 -18.01 -10.84
CA PRO A 275 17.39 -17.40 -12.13
C PRO A 275 18.33 -16.20 -11.94
N SER A 276 19.36 -16.12 -12.78
CA SER A 276 20.21 -14.94 -12.79
C SER A 276 19.49 -13.76 -13.44
N ALA A 277 19.88 -12.55 -13.11
CA ALA A 277 19.30 -11.35 -13.72
C ALA A 277 19.39 -11.35 -15.25
N ALA A 278 20.40 -12.03 -15.84
CA ALA A 278 20.52 -12.16 -17.30
C ALA A 278 19.39 -12.97 -17.96
N GLN A 279 18.65 -13.75 -17.19
CA GLN A 279 17.50 -14.54 -17.66
C GLN A 279 16.19 -13.76 -17.58
N GLY A 280 16.22 -12.61 -16.91
CA GLY A 280 15.14 -11.64 -16.86
C GLY A 280 15.10 -10.81 -18.15
N GLY A 281 14.01 -10.13 -18.33
CA GLY A 281 13.75 -9.15 -19.37
C GLY A 281 12.42 -8.54 -19.04
N GLU A 282 12.14 -7.38 -19.59
CA GLU A 282 10.87 -6.69 -19.37
C GLU A 282 10.28 -6.30 -20.72
N ILE A 283 8.97 -6.26 -20.78
CA ILE A 283 8.24 -5.63 -21.88
C ILE A 283 7.89 -4.24 -21.40
N GLY A 284 8.49 -3.22 -22.03
CA GLY A 284 8.08 -1.83 -21.81
C GLY A 284 7.20 -1.38 -22.97
N VAL A 285 6.78 -0.13 -22.91
CA VAL A 285 6.06 0.53 -24.00
C VAL A 285 6.86 1.73 -24.51
N ASP A 286 6.83 1.95 -25.82
CA ASP A 286 7.43 3.14 -26.42
C ASP A 286 6.51 4.37 -26.31
N LEU A 287 6.87 5.47 -26.97
CA LEU A 287 6.07 6.71 -26.98
C LEU A 287 4.75 6.60 -27.75
N ASP A 288 4.64 5.62 -28.65
CA ASP A 288 3.45 5.35 -29.45
C ASP A 288 2.51 4.35 -28.76
N GLY A 289 2.94 3.80 -27.59
CA GLY A 289 2.19 2.82 -26.80
C GLY A 289 2.41 1.37 -27.28
N GLU A 290 3.36 1.14 -28.18
CA GLU A 290 3.67 -0.21 -28.68
C GLU A 290 4.60 -0.95 -27.72
N PRO A 291 4.39 -2.27 -27.53
CA PRO A 291 5.22 -3.07 -26.66
C PRO A 291 6.64 -3.23 -27.22
N VAL A 292 7.63 -3.04 -26.36
CA VAL A 292 9.06 -3.16 -26.69
C VAL A 292 9.73 -4.11 -25.72
N GLU A 293 10.31 -5.18 -26.24
CA GLU A 293 11.11 -6.10 -25.45
C GLU A 293 12.45 -5.47 -25.04
N ILE A 294 12.77 -5.53 -23.76
CA ILE A 294 13.97 -4.99 -23.15
C ILE A 294 14.75 -6.12 -22.51
N SER A 295 15.77 -6.57 -23.20
CA SER A 295 16.68 -7.62 -22.71
C SER A 295 17.73 -7.06 -21.74
N VAL A 296 18.17 -7.89 -20.81
CA VAL A 296 19.24 -7.55 -19.86
C VAL A 296 20.59 -7.60 -20.56
N ASN A 297 21.01 -6.47 -21.07
CA ASN A 297 22.28 -6.30 -21.80
C ASN A 297 22.96 -4.99 -21.41
N LYS A 298 24.17 -5.08 -20.85
CA LYS A 298 24.96 -3.92 -20.37
C LYS A 298 25.40 -2.96 -21.47
N ASP A 299 25.48 -3.44 -22.72
CA ASP A 299 25.96 -2.65 -23.86
C ASP A 299 24.81 -2.02 -24.67
N ALA A 300 23.56 -2.28 -24.27
CA ALA A 300 22.38 -1.67 -24.86
C ALA A 300 22.05 -0.28 -24.28
N ALA A 301 21.04 0.39 -24.85
CA ALA A 301 20.56 1.67 -24.32
C ALA A 301 20.01 1.49 -22.90
N THR A 302 20.31 2.45 -22.03
CA THR A 302 19.94 2.41 -20.62
C THR A 302 18.42 2.48 -20.43
N ALA A 303 17.89 1.58 -19.62
CA ALA A 303 16.55 1.62 -19.05
C ALA A 303 16.61 1.13 -17.60
N ALA A 304 16.05 1.89 -16.67
CA ALA A 304 16.01 1.57 -15.25
C ALA A 304 14.70 2.01 -14.62
N ILE A 305 14.25 1.27 -13.61
CA ILE A 305 13.09 1.61 -12.79
C ILE A 305 13.55 2.15 -11.44
N VAL A 306 12.93 3.22 -10.98
CA VAL A 306 13.06 3.70 -9.61
C VAL A 306 12.05 2.93 -8.75
N PHE A 307 12.50 1.95 -7.99
CA PHE A 307 11.59 1.11 -7.22
C PHE A 307 11.38 1.58 -5.77
N LYS A 308 12.24 2.50 -5.27
CA LYS A 308 12.13 3.06 -3.93
C LYS A 308 12.78 4.43 -3.84
N THR A 309 12.21 5.33 -3.04
CA THR A 309 12.78 6.64 -2.73
C THR A 309 12.85 6.83 -1.21
N VAL A 310 13.96 7.37 -0.71
CA VAL A 310 14.16 7.68 0.71
C VAL A 310 14.68 9.10 0.83
N ALA A 311 14.16 9.86 1.78
CA ALA A 311 14.76 11.14 2.17
C ALA A 311 15.83 10.92 3.24
N ASP A 312 17.08 10.98 2.82
CA ASP A 312 18.24 10.91 3.72
C ASP A 312 18.53 12.30 4.29
N PRO A 313 18.72 12.46 5.62
CA PRO A 313 18.96 13.77 6.25
C PRO A 313 20.24 14.47 5.78
N PHE A 314 21.24 13.73 5.31
CA PHE A 314 22.56 14.25 4.93
C PHE A 314 22.72 14.42 3.43
N ILE A 315 22.20 13.49 2.64
CA ILE A 315 22.35 13.43 1.19
C ILE A 315 21.15 14.03 0.46
N GLY A 316 20.01 14.10 1.14
CA GLY A 316 18.73 14.48 0.54
C GLY A 316 18.03 13.27 -0.07
N ARG A 317 17.37 13.46 -1.20
CA ARG A 317 16.64 12.40 -1.90
C ARG A 317 17.60 11.33 -2.42
N LEU A 318 17.33 10.07 -2.08
CA LEU A 318 18.03 8.89 -2.53
C LEU A 318 17.06 7.97 -3.26
N SER A 319 17.28 7.75 -4.55
CA SER A 319 16.44 6.89 -5.40
C SER A 319 17.12 5.55 -5.62
N TYR A 320 16.48 4.46 -5.17
CA TYR A 320 16.92 3.10 -5.45
C TYR A 320 16.45 2.70 -6.83
N ILE A 321 17.34 2.15 -7.62
CA ILE A 321 17.05 1.78 -9.00
C ILE A 321 17.44 0.32 -9.28
N LYS A 322 16.66 -0.34 -10.13
CA LYS A 322 17.05 -1.57 -10.83
C LYS A 322 17.32 -1.20 -12.29
N VAL A 323 18.53 -1.45 -12.75
CA VAL A 323 18.88 -1.24 -14.15
C VAL A 323 18.47 -2.47 -14.94
N VAL A 324 17.51 -2.33 -15.84
CA VAL A 324 17.04 -3.44 -16.69
C VAL A 324 17.97 -3.63 -17.88
N SER A 325 18.37 -2.54 -18.53
CA SER A 325 19.23 -2.56 -19.71
C SER A 325 20.27 -1.45 -19.63
N GLY A 326 21.41 -1.65 -20.27
CA GLY A 326 22.51 -0.67 -20.26
C GLY A 326 23.25 -0.61 -18.93
N LYS A 327 23.71 0.57 -18.57
CA LYS A 327 24.39 0.88 -17.30
C LYS A 327 24.16 2.33 -16.91
N ILE A 328 24.13 2.58 -15.61
CA ILE A 328 24.11 3.93 -15.03
C ILE A 328 25.42 4.17 -14.28
N SER A 329 26.13 5.20 -14.68
CA SER A 329 27.38 5.71 -14.07
C SER A 329 27.26 7.23 -13.88
N PRO A 330 28.19 7.88 -13.17
CA PRO A 330 28.24 9.33 -13.17
C PRO A 330 28.24 9.90 -14.59
N ASP A 331 27.52 11.01 -14.76
CA ASP A 331 27.31 11.73 -16.04
C ASP A 331 26.56 10.94 -17.14
N THR A 332 26.02 9.73 -16.86
CA THR A 332 25.14 9.03 -17.80
C THR A 332 23.90 9.91 -18.08
N PRO A 333 23.63 10.25 -19.36
CA PRO A 333 22.44 11.02 -19.70
C PRO A 333 21.20 10.15 -19.62
N VAL A 334 20.27 10.50 -18.75
CA VAL A 334 18.97 9.83 -18.62
C VAL A 334 17.83 10.83 -18.63
N ILE A 335 16.69 10.39 -19.13
CA ILE A 335 15.43 11.12 -19.12
C ILE A 335 14.46 10.38 -18.20
N ASN A 336 13.79 11.13 -17.35
CA ASN A 336 12.61 10.64 -16.62
C ASN A 336 11.40 10.62 -17.57
N MET A 337 10.87 9.44 -17.84
CA MET A 337 9.80 9.27 -18.82
C MET A 337 8.47 9.91 -18.43
N ARG A 338 8.17 10.01 -17.14
CA ARG A 338 6.94 10.65 -16.65
C ARG A 338 6.96 12.18 -16.86
N THR A 339 8.11 12.82 -16.63
CA THR A 339 8.22 14.28 -16.69
C THR A 339 8.83 14.82 -17.98
N GLY A 340 9.52 13.96 -18.75
CA GLY A 340 10.34 14.35 -19.91
C GLY A 340 11.63 15.08 -19.52
N ALA A 341 11.91 15.26 -18.24
CA ALA A 341 13.07 16.01 -17.77
C ALA A 341 14.35 15.18 -17.86
N GLN A 342 15.46 15.81 -18.20
CA GLN A 342 16.77 15.21 -18.08
C GLN A 342 17.21 15.19 -16.61
N GLU A 343 17.70 14.05 -16.17
CA GLU A 343 18.28 13.86 -14.84
C GLU A 343 19.78 13.74 -14.94
N ARG A 344 20.48 14.39 -14.01
CA ARG A 344 21.92 14.33 -13.90
C ARG A 344 22.35 13.31 -12.86
N ILE A 345 23.04 12.28 -13.28
CA ILE A 345 23.64 11.29 -12.40
C ILE A 345 24.97 11.83 -11.88
N SER A 346 24.98 12.31 -10.66
CA SER A 346 26.21 12.84 -10.05
C SER A 346 27.09 11.75 -9.43
N LYS A 347 26.46 10.68 -8.96
CA LYS A 347 27.09 9.59 -8.21
C LYS A 347 26.21 8.37 -8.25
N VAL A 348 26.79 7.19 -8.14
CA VAL A 348 26.08 5.93 -7.98
C VAL A 348 26.57 5.18 -6.74
N LEU A 349 25.66 4.52 -6.05
CA LEU A 349 25.90 3.93 -4.74
C LEU A 349 25.41 2.47 -4.70
N THR A 350 26.13 1.67 -3.95
CA THR A 350 25.66 0.38 -3.45
C THR A 350 25.18 0.57 -2.01
N MET A 351 24.02 0.03 -1.68
CA MET A 351 23.39 0.19 -0.37
C MET A 351 23.43 -1.12 0.40
N THR A 352 23.83 -1.07 1.67
CA THR A 352 23.76 -2.20 2.60
C THR A 352 23.02 -1.70 3.84
N GLY A 353 21.71 -1.88 3.88
CA GLY A 353 20.83 -1.21 4.83
C GLY A 353 21.05 0.31 4.78
N LYS A 354 21.47 0.92 5.88
CA LYS A 354 21.80 2.35 5.97
C LYS A 354 23.17 2.70 5.38
N LYS A 355 24.07 1.74 5.27
CA LYS A 355 25.46 1.98 4.83
C LYS A 355 25.52 2.19 3.32
N GLN A 356 26.15 3.29 2.92
CA GLN A 356 26.35 3.68 1.53
C GLN A 356 27.80 3.42 1.14
N SER A 357 28.01 2.88 -0.05
CA SER A 357 29.35 2.68 -0.63
C SER A 357 29.37 3.14 -2.07
N ASP A 358 30.40 3.87 -2.48
CA ASP A 358 30.55 4.31 -3.85
C ASP A 358 30.80 3.13 -4.78
N THR A 359 30.25 3.22 -6.00
CA THR A 359 30.53 2.26 -7.07
C THR A 359 30.72 3.00 -8.39
N ASP A 360 31.44 2.39 -9.34
CA ASP A 360 31.72 3.04 -10.62
C ASP A 360 30.49 3.09 -11.51
N TYR A 361 29.66 2.04 -11.48
CA TYR A 361 28.39 1.97 -12.23
C TYR A 361 27.46 0.93 -11.63
N ILE A 362 26.18 1.01 -12.00
CA ILE A 362 25.17 -0.02 -11.80
C ILE A 362 24.85 -0.58 -13.17
N GLY A 363 25.13 -1.87 -13.40
CA GLY A 363 24.96 -2.55 -14.70
C GLY A 363 23.58 -3.16 -14.89
N ALA A 364 23.28 -3.63 -16.10
CA ALA A 364 22.03 -4.34 -16.40
C ALA A 364 21.82 -5.54 -15.47
N GLY A 365 20.64 -5.67 -14.93
CA GLY A 365 20.25 -6.68 -13.93
C GLY A 365 20.62 -6.37 -12.51
N ASP A 366 21.34 -5.26 -12.23
CA ASP A 366 21.83 -4.92 -10.90
C ASP A 366 20.98 -3.84 -10.20
N ILE A 367 21.10 -3.78 -8.88
CA ILE A 367 20.43 -2.82 -8.00
C ILE A 367 21.45 -1.89 -7.38
N GLY A 368 21.12 -0.61 -7.32
CA GLY A 368 21.90 0.41 -6.62
C GLY A 368 21.04 1.63 -6.30
N ALA A 369 21.71 2.71 -5.94
CA ALA A 369 21.01 3.96 -5.62
C ALA A 369 21.68 5.18 -6.25
N VAL A 370 20.89 6.17 -6.59
CA VAL A 370 21.33 7.45 -7.16
C VAL A 370 20.82 8.57 -6.26
N PRO A 371 21.72 9.40 -5.72
CA PRO A 371 21.34 10.54 -4.91
C PRO A 371 20.96 11.75 -5.76
N LYS A 372 20.06 12.59 -5.21
CA LYS A 372 19.74 13.94 -5.69
C LYS A 372 19.10 14.01 -7.09
N LEU A 373 18.38 12.96 -7.50
CA LEU A 373 17.51 13.09 -8.66
C LEU A 373 16.40 14.12 -8.36
N VAL A 374 16.13 15.01 -9.32
CA VAL A 374 15.28 16.18 -9.11
C VAL A 374 13.79 15.83 -9.30
N SER A 375 13.48 15.23 -10.44
CA SER A 375 12.09 14.96 -10.84
C SER A 375 11.65 13.52 -10.60
N ALA A 376 12.61 12.60 -10.38
CA ALA A 376 12.31 11.18 -10.28
C ALA A 376 11.54 10.84 -9.00
N LYS A 377 10.49 10.05 -9.15
CA LYS A 377 9.68 9.46 -8.07
C LYS A 377 9.73 7.94 -8.15
N THR A 378 9.30 7.29 -7.10
CA THR A 378 9.13 5.83 -7.09
C THR A 378 8.10 5.41 -8.15
N GLY A 379 8.44 4.40 -8.95
CA GLY A 379 7.68 3.97 -10.13
C GLY A 379 8.12 4.62 -11.44
N ASP A 380 8.97 5.64 -11.43
CA ASP A 380 9.41 6.31 -12.66
C ASP A 380 10.45 5.49 -13.41
N THR A 381 10.35 5.53 -14.74
CA THR A 381 11.38 4.99 -15.64
C THR A 381 12.41 6.05 -15.98
N LEU A 382 13.68 5.69 -15.82
CA LEU A 382 14.85 6.46 -16.30
C LEU A 382 15.42 5.77 -17.52
N CYS A 383 15.42 6.41 -18.67
CA CYS A 383 15.94 5.82 -19.90
C CYS A 383 16.93 6.72 -20.63
N SER A 384 17.72 6.12 -21.52
CA SER A 384 18.57 6.82 -22.44
C SER A 384 17.76 7.73 -23.37
N PRO A 385 18.22 8.97 -23.68
CA PRO A 385 17.62 9.81 -24.70
C PRO A 385 17.52 9.16 -26.08
N LEU A 386 18.37 8.14 -26.36
CA LEU A 386 18.43 7.43 -27.63
C LEU A 386 17.35 6.35 -27.78
N ARG A 387 16.79 5.85 -26.66
CA ARG A 387 15.72 4.86 -26.66
C ARG A 387 14.75 5.18 -25.53
N LYS A 388 13.65 5.80 -25.89
CA LYS A 388 12.62 6.19 -24.93
C LYS A 388 11.62 5.07 -24.77
N VAL A 389 11.59 4.51 -23.57
CA VAL A 389 10.68 3.42 -23.18
C VAL A 389 10.16 3.65 -21.77
N VAL A 390 8.94 3.22 -21.50
CA VAL A 390 8.33 3.23 -20.17
C VAL A 390 8.24 1.78 -19.70
N LEU A 391 8.85 1.49 -18.56
CA LEU A 391 8.74 0.21 -17.87
C LEU A 391 7.46 0.19 -17.03
N ASP A 392 6.96 -1.01 -16.74
CA ASP A 392 5.84 -1.15 -15.81
C ASP A 392 6.15 -0.51 -14.46
N GLY A 393 5.20 0.23 -13.92
CA GLY A 393 5.31 0.87 -12.62
C GLY A 393 5.24 -0.14 -11.47
N ILE A 394 4.89 0.38 -10.29
CA ILE A 394 4.63 -0.43 -9.09
C ILE A 394 3.14 -0.41 -8.82
N ASP A 395 2.55 -1.57 -8.67
CA ASP A 395 1.14 -1.73 -8.35
C ASP A 395 0.96 -1.71 -6.82
N TYR A 396 0.65 -0.53 -6.31
CA TYR A 396 0.49 -0.32 -4.87
C TYR A 396 -0.90 -0.73 -4.38
N PRO A 397 -0.99 -1.28 -3.15
CA PRO A 397 -2.28 -1.52 -2.53
C PRO A 397 -3.03 -0.20 -2.27
N VAL A 398 -4.34 -0.26 -2.35
CA VAL A 398 -5.21 0.91 -2.15
C VAL A 398 -5.26 1.31 -0.68
N SER A 399 -5.04 2.59 -0.40
CA SER A 399 -5.11 3.16 0.94
C SER A 399 -6.58 3.38 1.34
N SER A 400 -7.09 2.51 2.21
CA SER A 400 -8.50 2.47 2.63
C SER A 400 -8.74 3.00 4.06
N TYR A 401 -7.70 3.36 4.79
CA TYR A 401 -7.82 3.90 6.15
C TYR A 401 -7.53 5.40 6.14
N THR A 402 -8.56 6.20 6.33
CA THR A 402 -8.50 7.67 6.24
C THR A 402 -8.82 8.31 7.59
N MET A 403 -7.98 9.26 8.01
CA MET A 403 -8.16 10.05 9.23
C MET A 403 -7.98 11.54 8.93
N ALA A 404 -8.66 12.39 9.70
CA ALA A 404 -8.39 13.83 9.70
C ALA A 404 -7.14 14.11 10.55
N ILE A 405 -6.25 14.95 10.04
CA ILE A 405 -5.02 15.32 10.73
C ILE A 405 -5.05 16.79 11.14
N TYR A 406 -4.78 17.03 12.40
CA TYR A 406 -4.74 18.37 12.99
C TYR A 406 -3.37 18.66 13.57
N PRO A 407 -2.82 19.86 13.36
CA PRO A 407 -1.61 20.28 14.04
C PRO A 407 -1.84 20.37 15.55
N ALA A 408 -0.82 20.08 16.34
CA ALA A 408 -0.90 20.27 17.79
C ALA A 408 -0.94 21.74 18.18
N LYS A 409 -0.34 22.61 17.35
CA LYS A 409 -0.32 24.07 17.53
C LYS A 409 -1.06 24.73 16.38
N LYS A 410 -2.00 25.61 16.69
CA LYS A 410 -2.72 26.43 15.70
C LYS A 410 -1.73 27.28 14.89
N GLY A 411 -1.85 27.24 13.57
CA GLY A 411 -0.96 27.94 12.63
C GLY A 411 0.18 27.10 12.05
N ASP A 412 0.29 25.80 12.42
CA ASP A 412 1.28 24.88 11.85
C ASP A 412 0.68 24.00 10.72
N GLU A 413 -0.52 24.34 10.19
CA GLU A 413 -1.23 23.59 9.14
C GLU A 413 -0.35 23.41 7.89
N ASP A 414 0.28 24.47 7.40
CA ASP A 414 1.16 24.43 6.24
C ASP A 414 2.40 23.57 6.48
N LYS A 415 2.95 23.57 7.69
CA LYS A 415 4.10 22.73 8.04
C LYS A 415 3.72 21.26 8.05
N VAL A 416 2.54 20.92 8.59
CA VAL A 416 1.99 19.55 8.55
C VAL A 416 1.81 19.09 7.10
N ALA A 417 1.15 19.91 6.26
CA ALA A 417 0.91 19.61 4.86
C ALA A 417 2.23 19.38 4.08
N GLN A 418 3.22 20.25 4.25
CA GLN A 418 4.53 20.11 3.61
C GLN A 418 5.29 18.86 4.08
N ALA A 419 5.23 18.53 5.36
CA ALA A 419 5.89 17.36 5.91
C ALA A 419 5.23 16.06 5.43
N ILE A 420 3.88 16.00 5.38
CA ILE A 420 3.16 14.85 4.82
C ILE A 420 3.47 14.68 3.34
N SER A 421 3.49 15.76 2.56
CA SER A 421 3.84 15.70 1.14
C SER A 421 5.22 15.08 0.91
N LYS A 422 6.21 15.39 1.77
CA LYS A 422 7.53 14.77 1.72
C LYS A 422 7.49 13.29 2.10
N LEU A 423 6.66 12.89 3.08
CA LEU A 423 6.48 11.48 3.43
C LEU A 423 5.77 10.70 2.31
N ALA A 424 4.81 11.31 1.63
CA ALA A 424 4.14 10.72 0.47
C ALA A 424 5.07 10.59 -0.76
N ASP A 425 6.10 11.41 -0.87
CA ASP A 425 7.15 11.21 -1.88
C ASP A 425 8.06 9.99 -1.56
N GLU A 426 8.20 9.62 -0.26
CA GLU A 426 8.90 8.40 0.16
C GLU A 426 8.00 7.16 0.08
N ASP A 427 6.73 7.29 0.42
CA ASP A 427 5.74 6.20 0.48
C ASP A 427 4.49 6.58 -0.32
N PRO A 428 4.37 6.08 -1.56
CA PRO A 428 3.22 6.37 -2.43
C PRO A 428 1.88 5.84 -1.93
N THR A 429 1.87 5.01 -0.89
CA THR A 429 0.63 4.55 -0.24
C THR A 429 0.07 5.57 0.76
N ILE A 430 0.79 6.65 1.04
CA ILE A 430 0.28 7.80 1.80
C ILE A 430 -0.42 8.75 0.84
N ARG A 431 -1.71 8.98 1.06
CA ARG A 431 -2.48 9.99 0.33
C ARG A 431 -2.80 11.15 1.26
N PHE A 432 -2.74 12.35 0.74
CA PHE A 432 -3.04 13.57 1.48
C PHE A 432 -3.93 14.48 0.63
N GLU A 433 -5.01 14.92 1.20
CA GLU A 433 -5.95 15.82 0.54
C GLU A 433 -6.53 16.86 1.52
N SER A 434 -6.92 18.00 1.00
CA SER A 434 -7.66 19.01 1.76
C SER A 434 -9.13 18.91 1.40
N ASN A 435 -9.96 18.59 2.38
CA ASN A 435 -11.41 18.60 2.22
C ASN A 435 -11.91 20.03 2.39
N HIS A 436 -12.26 20.69 1.29
CA HIS A 436 -12.72 22.06 1.27
C HIS A 436 -14.09 22.27 1.95
N GLU A 437 -14.87 21.20 2.09
CA GLU A 437 -16.20 21.25 2.65
C GLU A 437 -16.16 21.20 4.18
N THR A 438 -15.41 20.25 4.75
CA THR A 438 -15.26 20.11 6.20
C THR A 438 -14.11 20.96 6.76
N HIS A 439 -13.34 21.61 5.86
CA HIS A 439 -12.12 22.36 6.19
C HIS A 439 -11.10 21.53 6.97
N GLU A 440 -10.99 20.25 6.60
CA GLU A 440 -10.05 19.32 7.22
C GLU A 440 -8.96 18.91 6.25
N MET A 441 -7.80 18.65 6.80
CA MET A 441 -6.74 17.91 6.11
C MET A 441 -6.95 16.42 6.38
N LEU A 442 -7.05 15.63 5.31
CA LEU A 442 -7.23 14.18 5.39
C LEU A 442 -5.94 13.48 4.99
N VAL A 443 -5.57 12.47 5.76
CA VAL A 443 -4.46 11.57 5.45
C VAL A 443 -4.97 10.15 5.38
N SER A 444 -4.65 9.44 4.28
CA SER A 444 -5.02 8.04 4.09
C SER A 444 -3.78 7.17 4.00
N GLY A 445 -3.89 5.98 4.53
CA GLY A 445 -2.85 4.96 4.51
C GLY A 445 -3.45 3.56 4.46
N LEU A 446 -2.59 2.54 4.51
CA LEU A 446 -3.00 1.15 4.44
C LEU A 446 -3.68 0.66 5.73
N GLY A 447 -3.41 1.29 6.87
CA GLY A 447 -4.01 0.92 8.15
C GLY A 447 -3.59 1.82 9.30
N GLU A 448 -4.05 1.47 10.50
CA GLU A 448 -3.83 2.26 11.72
C GLU A 448 -2.34 2.38 12.05
N GLN A 449 -1.59 1.26 12.02
CA GLN A 449 -0.15 1.28 12.32
C GLN A 449 0.63 2.09 11.28
N HIS A 450 0.18 2.11 10.02
CA HIS A 450 0.79 2.94 8.99
C HIS A 450 0.66 4.42 9.34
N LEU A 451 -0.55 4.90 9.67
CA LEU A 451 -0.75 6.30 10.04
C LEU A 451 -0.07 6.68 11.37
N ASP A 452 0.04 5.75 12.32
CA ASP A 452 0.84 5.94 13.54
C ASP A 452 2.31 6.21 13.23
N VAL A 453 2.89 5.47 12.25
CA VAL A 453 4.25 5.71 11.77
C VAL A 453 4.36 7.06 11.10
N VAL A 454 3.36 7.47 10.30
CA VAL A 454 3.33 8.81 9.69
C VAL A 454 3.41 9.89 10.78
N ILE A 455 2.56 9.82 11.82
CA ILE A 455 2.58 10.79 12.93
C ILE A 455 3.93 10.79 13.65
N SER A 456 4.49 9.62 13.93
CA SER A 456 5.80 9.52 14.59
C SER A 456 6.92 10.13 13.74
N ARG A 457 6.91 9.91 12.42
CA ARG A 457 7.87 10.50 11.48
C ARG A 457 7.71 12.00 11.30
N LEU A 458 6.49 12.54 11.35
CA LEU A 458 6.27 13.99 11.38
C LEU A 458 7.02 14.63 12.55
N LYS A 459 6.95 14.00 13.73
CA LYS A 459 7.66 14.49 14.91
C LYS A 459 9.17 14.27 14.82
N SER A 460 9.62 13.06 14.50
CA SER A 460 11.05 12.70 14.54
C SER A 460 11.88 13.27 13.40
N LYS A 461 11.36 13.28 12.16
CA LYS A 461 12.08 13.77 10.97
C LYS A 461 11.88 15.28 10.72
N TYR A 462 10.68 15.80 10.98
CA TYR A 462 10.31 17.17 10.59
C TYR A 462 10.05 18.11 11.77
N ASN A 463 10.09 17.58 13.01
CA ASN A 463 9.79 18.34 14.24
C ASN A 463 8.41 19.03 14.21
N VAL A 464 7.42 18.33 13.65
CA VAL A 464 6.03 18.77 13.54
C VAL A 464 5.16 17.82 14.34
N GLU A 465 4.40 18.35 15.30
CA GLU A 465 3.47 17.58 16.11
C GLU A 465 2.04 17.69 15.54
N ALA A 466 1.42 16.55 15.32
CA ALA A 466 0.05 16.44 14.81
C ALA A 466 -0.70 15.30 15.52
N ARG A 467 -2.02 15.32 15.42
CA ARG A 467 -2.92 14.29 15.96
C ARG A 467 -3.94 13.86 14.93
N LEU A 468 -4.33 12.60 14.97
CA LEU A 468 -5.38 12.04 14.14
C LEU A 468 -6.73 12.08 14.86
N GLN A 469 -7.78 12.31 14.10
CA GLN A 469 -9.17 12.22 14.53
C GLN A 469 -10.02 11.61 13.42
N ASN A 470 -11.19 11.07 13.76
CA ASN A 470 -12.13 10.64 12.73
C ASN A 470 -12.55 11.83 11.87
N PRO A 471 -12.62 11.68 10.55
CA PRO A 471 -13.07 12.74 9.66
C PRO A 471 -14.49 13.18 9.99
N LYS A 472 -14.78 14.47 9.85
CA LYS A 472 -16.13 15.00 9.95
C LYS A 472 -16.98 14.48 8.79
N ILE A 473 -18.22 14.16 9.09
CA ILE A 473 -19.17 13.76 8.06
C ILE A 473 -19.80 15.02 7.44
N ALA A 474 -19.76 15.09 6.12
CA ALA A 474 -20.32 16.19 5.37
C ALA A 474 -21.84 16.04 5.23
N TYR A 475 -22.57 16.33 6.32
CA TYR A 475 -24.03 16.37 6.27
C TYR A 475 -24.53 17.54 5.40
N ARG A 476 -25.80 17.47 4.99
CA ARG A 476 -26.52 18.54 4.30
C ARG A 476 -27.84 18.82 5.02
N GLU A 477 -28.41 19.99 4.76
CA GLU A 477 -29.78 20.31 5.16
C GLU A 477 -30.65 20.46 3.91
N THR A 478 -31.93 20.16 3.99
CA THR A 478 -32.91 20.43 2.93
C THR A 478 -34.25 20.78 3.54
N ILE A 479 -35.23 21.15 2.73
CA ILE A 479 -36.60 21.48 3.17
C ILE A 479 -37.60 20.52 2.57
N ARG A 480 -38.73 20.29 3.25
CA ARG A 480 -39.79 19.40 2.79
C ARG A 480 -41.10 20.10 2.49
N LYS A 481 -41.21 21.38 2.85
CA LYS A 481 -42.45 22.16 2.69
C LYS A 481 -42.13 23.50 2.05
N LYS A 482 -43.03 23.93 1.18
CA LYS A 482 -43.03 25.26 0.61
C LYS A 482 -43.37 26.30 1.66
N VAL A 483 -42.66 27.43 1.67
CA VAL A 483 -42.87 28.55 2.61
C VAL A 483 -42.56 29.88 1.95
N SER A 484 -43.26 30.90 2.36
CA SER A 484 -42.96 32.29 1.99
C SER A 484 -42.50 33.09 3.19
N ALA A 485 -41.42 33.87 3.04
CA ALA A 485 -40.89 34.67 4.13
C ALA A 485 -40.44 36.05 3.67
N GLN A 486 -40.63 37.03 4.55
CA GLN A 486 -40.12 38.37 4.34
C GLN A 486 -38.76 38.51 5.02
N GLY A 487 -37.80 39.08 4.31
CA GLY A 487 -36.54 39.58 4.87
C GLY A 487 -36.49 41.10 4.74
N ARG A 488 -36.56 41.81 5.87
CA ARG A 488 -36.51 43.24 5.88
C ARG A 488 -35.31 43.74 6.65
N TYR A 489 -34.43 44.44 5.98
CA TYR A 489 -33.27 45.09 6.59
C TYR A 489 -33.42 46.58 6.57
N LYS A 490 -33.50 47.19 7.75
CA LYS A 490 -33.57 48.66 7.92
C LYS A 490 -32.61 49.06 9.01
N LYS A 491 -31.62 49.90 8.68
CA LYS A 491 -30.69 50.48 9.63
C LYS A 491 -30.52 51.97 9.39
N GLN A 492 -30.64 52.78 10.40
CA GLN A 492 -30.49 54.21 10.33
C GLN A 492 -29.55 54.66 11.46
N SER A 493 -28.35 55.12 11.09
CA SER A 493 -27.28 55.48 12.03
C SER A 493 -26.63 56.81 11.65
N GLY A 494 -27.48 57.86 11.40
CA GLY A 494 -27.03 59.20 11.00
C GLY A 494 -26.60 59.28 9.50
N GLY A 495 -27.08 60.25 8.75
CA GLY A 495 -26.80 60.39 7.32
C GLY A 495 -27.64 59.44 6.45
N HIS A 496 -27.03 58.82 5.43
CA HIS A 496 -27.70 57.84 4.60
C HIS A 496 -28.04 56.56 5.35
N GLY A 497 -29.33 56.15 5.32
CA GLY A 497 -29.82 54.90 5.86
C GLY A 497 -29.46 53.69 5.00
N GLN A 498 -29.78 52.48 5.47
CA GLN A 498 -29.70 51.23 4.69
C GLN A 498 -31.08 50.60 4.71
N PHE A 499 -31.61 50.28 3.52
CA PHE A 499 -32.92 49.67 3.35
C PHE A 499 -32.93 48.61 2.26
N GLY A 500 -33.44 47.42 2.61
CA GLY A 500 -33.75 46.33 1.69
C GLY A 500 -34.92 45.54 2.22
N ASP A 501 -35.86 45.19 1.35
CA ASP A 501 -37.05 44.45 1.73
C ASP A 501 -37.43 43.49 0.58
N VAL A 502 -37.48 42.21 0.87
CA VAL A 502 -37.76 41.15 -0.09
C VAL A 502 -38.73 40.14 0.47
N TRP A 503 -39.60 39.62 -0.39
CA TRP A 503 -40.47 38.49 -0.10
C TRP A 503 -40.03 37.37 -1.01
N ILE A 504 -39.63 36.20 -0.41
CA ILE A 504 -39.08 35.06 -1.08
C ILE A 504 -39.92 33.84 -0.75
N GLU A 505 -40.26 33.10 -1.77
CA GLU A 505 -40.90 31.80 -1.69
C GLU A 505 -39.82 30.73 -1.78
N PHE A 506 -39.71 29.85 -0.81
CA PHE A 506 -38.78 28.72 -0.77
C PHE A 506 -39.59 27.44 -0.96
N GLU A 507 -39.16 26.57 -1.88
CA GLU A 507 -39.79 25.28 -2.14
C GLU A 507 -38.73 24.19 -2.39
N PRO A 508 -39.02 22.89 -2.05
CA PRO A 508 -38.14 21.79 -2.42
C PRO A 508 -37.97 21.74 -3.92
N TYR A 509 -36.73 21.47 -4.36
CA TYR A 509 -36.40 21.37 -5.78
C TYR A 509 -35.28 20.36 -6.00
N ASP A 510 -35.32 19.63 -7.11
CA ASP A 510 -34.32 18.65 -7.44
C ASP A 510 -33.06 19.32 -8.03
N THR A 511 -32.16 19.72 -7.14
CA THR A 511 -30.87 20.37 -7.46
C THR A 511 -29.88 20.16 -6.34
N ASP A 512 -28.61 20.09 -6.66
CA ASP A 512 -27.51 20.01 -5.68
C ASP A 512 -27.14 21.37 -5.07
N ASP A 513 -27.75 22.45 -5.51
CA ASP A 513 -27.47 23.83 -5.07
C ASP A 513 -28.81 24.59 -4.88
N LEU A 514 -28.77 25.89 -5.06
CA LEU A 514 -29.90 26.81 -5.07
C LEU A 514 -30.35 27.11 -6.49
N GLU A 515 -31.62 26.84 -6.82
CA GLU A 515 -32.28 27.39 -8.01
C GLU A 515 -32.88 28.76 -7.64
N PHE A 516 -32.44 29.81 -8.30
CA PHE A 516 -32.98 31.17 -8.11
C PHE A 516 -33.92 31.55 -9.25
N ALA A 517 -35.13 31.98 -8.90
CA ALA A 517 -36.12 32.48 -9.84
C ALA A 517 -36.66 33.85 -9.41
N GLU A 518 -37.18 34.62 -10.34
CA GLU A 518 -37.82 35.90 -10.09
C GLU A 518 -39.21 35.97 -10.71
N ARG A 519 -40.16 36.58 -9.96
CA ARG A 519 -41.54 36.80 -10.37
C ARG A 519 -42.05 38.13 -9.85
N VAL A 520 -41.18 39.15 -9.76
CA VAL A 520 -41.54 40.47 -9.24
C VAL A 520 -42.42 41.23 -10.22
N VAL A 521 -43.53 41.76 -9.73
CA VAL A 521 -44.49 42.58 -10.52
C VAL A 521 -44.41 44.04 -10.11
N GLY A 522 -44.60 44.93 -11.08
CA GLY A 522 -44.69 46.38 -10.81
C GLY A 522 -43.40 47.08 -10.38
N GLY A 523 -42.25 46.39 -10.47
CA GLY A 523 -40.96 47.00 -10.08
C GLY A 523 -40.78 47.17 -8.57
N ALA A 524 -41.49 46.41 -7.77
CA ALA A 524 -41.38 46.43 -6.31
C ALA A 524 -39.96 46.30 -5.80
N VAL A 525 -39.13 45.43 -6.46
CA VAL A 525 -37.68 45.35 -6.35
C VAL A 525 -37.09 45.71 -7.69
N PRO A 526 -36.21 46.70 -7.84
CA PRO A 526 -35.54 47.04 -9.09
C PRO A 526 -34.63 45.88 -9.56
N LYS A 527 -34.63 45.58 -10.87
CA LYS A 527 -33.93 44.43 -11.46
C LYS A 527 -32.42 44.41 -11.21
N ASN A 528 -31.81 45.59 -11.07
CA ASN A 528 -30.39 45.72 -10.73
C ASN A 528 -30.02 45.11 -9.36
N PHE A 529 -30.99 44.89 -8.46
CA PHE A 529 -30.76 44.28 -7.14
C PHE A 529 -31.00 42.75 -7.15
N PHE A 530 -31.54 42.14 -8.20
CA PHE A 530 -31.79 40.71 -8.26
C PHE A 530 -30.50 39.89 -8.08
N PRO A 531 -29.36 40.26 -8.71
CA PRO A 531 -28.09 39.55 -8.46
C PRO A 531 -27.62 39.66 -7.00
N ALA A 532 -27.90 40.75 -6.32
CA ALA A 532 -27.57 40.96 -4.93
C ALA A 532 -28.42 40.07 -4.00
N VAL A 533 -29.71 39.88 -4.32
CA VAL A 533 -30.61 38.96 -3.62
C VAL A 533 -30.14 37.52 -3.81
N GLU A 534 -29.87 37.10 -5.03
CA GLU A 534 -29.34 35.77 -5.33
C GLU A 534 -28.04 35.50 -4.60
N LYS A 535 -27.09 36.43 -4.65
CA LYS A 535 -25.82 36.32 -3.92
C LYS A 535 -26.02 36.20 -2.42
N GLY A 536 -27.01 36.96 -1.88
CA GLY A 536 -27.38 36.90 -0.47
C GLY A 536 -27.92 35.52 -0.06
N LEU A 537 -28.72 34.90 -0.92
CA LEU A 537 -29.25 33.56 -0.70
C LEU A 537 -28.14 32.50 -0.82
N ARG A 538 -27.30 32.57 -1.85
CA ARG A 538 -26.17 31.66 -2.04
C ARG A 538 -25.16 31.70 -0.87
N ASP A 539 -24.99 32.86 -0.25
CA ASP A 539 -24.18 32.96 0.97
C ASP A 539 -24.93 32.44 2.21
N ALA A 540 -26.24 32.60 2.26
CA ALA A 540 -27.06 32.14 3.40
C ALA A 540 -27.20 30.62 3.46
N ILE A 541 -27.36 29.93 2.31
CA ILE A 541 -27.49 28.47 2.24
C ILE A 541 -26.24 27.72 2.66
N LYS A 542 -25.07 28.38 2.65
CA LYS A 542 -23.80 27.76 3.12
C LYS A 542 -23.88 27.41 4.61
N LYS A 543 -24.78 28.02 5.35
CA LYS A 543 -25.00 27.76 6.78
C LYS A 543 -26.48 27.48 7.04
N GLY A 544 -26.81 26.20 7.17
CA GLY A 544 -28.16 25.74 7.44
C GLY A 544 -28.67 26.14 8.83
N VAL A 545 -29.97 25.96 9.03
CA VAL A 545 -30.68 26.40 10.24
C VAL A 545 -30.76 25.36 11.37
N LEU A 546 -30.56 24.05 11.03
CA LEU A 546 -30.63 22.95 12.00
C LEU A 546 -29.33 22.77 12.76
N ALA A 547 -28.28 22.53 12.01
CA ALA A 547 -26.96 22.15 12.52
C ALA A 547 -25.82 22.93 11.84
N GLY A 548 -26.15 23.91 10.98
CA GLY A 548 -25.18 24.74 10.30
C GLY A 548 -24.54 24.09 9.06
N TYR A 549 -25.04 22.94 8.61
CA TYR A 549 -24.59 22.31 7.37
C TYR A 549 -25.20 23.00 6.13
N PRO A 550 -24.52 22.97 4.98
CA PRO A 550 -25.06 23.60 3.77
C PRO A 550 -26.46 23.08 3.40
N THR A 551 -27.33 24.00 3.03
CA THR A 551 -28.69 23.68 2.57
C THR A 551 -28.70 23.48 1.05
N VAL A 552 -29.25 22.36 0.60
CA VAL A 552 -29.32 21.96 -0.83
C VAL A 552 -30.78 21.60 -1.19
N GLY A 553 -31.02 21.43 -2.47
CA GLY A 553 -32.33 20.96 -2.97
C GLY A 553 -33.43 21.99 -2.77
N ILE A 554 -33.15 23.29 -2.93
CA ILE A 554 -34.12 24.36 -2.76
C ILE A 554 -34.20 25.27 -3.98
N LYS A 555 -35.44 25.70 -4.29
CA LYS A 555 -35.71 26.80 -5.18
C LYS A 555 -36.19 28.00 -4.41
N ALA A 556 -35.59 29.14 -4.66
CA ALA A 556 -35.99 30.42 -4.07
C ALA A 556 -36.52 31.37 -5.15
N THR A 557 -37.78 31.76 -5.03
CA THR A 557 -38.42 32.68 -5.96
C THR A 557 -38.66 34.02 -5.30
N LEU A 558 -37.97 35.05 -5.77
CA LEU A 558 -38.23 36.43 -5.37
C LEU A 558 -39.53 36.89 -6.07
N TYR A 559 -40.57 37.22 -5.31
CA TYR A 559 -41.85 37.57 -5.90
C TYR A 559 -42.37 38.96 -5.52
N ASP A 560 -41.91 39.56 -4.40
CA ASP A 560 -42.32 40.89 -3.94
C ASP A 560 -41.21 41.54 -3.09
N GLY A 561 -41.40 42.81 -2.73
CA GLY A 561 -40.50 43.57 -1.87
C GLY A 561 -40.78 45.08 -1.91
N SER A 562 -39.84 45.83 -1.39
CA SER A 562 -39.86 47.28 -1.50
C SER A 562 -38.43 47.84 -1.47
N TYR A 563 -38.28 49.05 -2.05
CA TYR A 563 -37.00 49.73 -2.03
C TYR A 563 -37.17 51.21 -1.62
N HIS A 564 -36.09 51.80 -1.16
CA HIS A 564 -36.02 53.22 -0.90
C HIS A 564 -35.04 53.91 -1.89
N PRO A 565 -35.46 54.99 -2.59
CA PRO A 565 -34.66 55.58 -3.68
C PRO A 565 -33.22 56.00 -3.25
N VAL A 566 -33.01 56.33 -2.00
CA VAL A 566 -31.72 56.82 -1.46
C VAL A 566 -31.00 55.79 -0.61
N ASP A 567 -31.71 55.00 0.22
CA ASP A 567 -31.12 54.12 1.23
C ASP A 567 -30.97 52.66 0.77
N SER A 568 -31.50 52.32 -0.40
CA SER A 568 -31.34 50.96 -0.95
C SER A 568 -30.00 50.79 -1.66
N SER A 569 -29.35 49.66 -1.36
CA SER A 569 -28.07 49.28 -1.92
C SER A 569 -28.00 47.74 -2.11
N GLU A 570 -27.07 47.29 -2.95
CA GLU A 570 -26.82 45.85 -3.13
C GLU A 570 -26.58 45.11 -1.79
N MET A 571 -25.81 45.75 -0.85
CA MET A 571 -25.54 45.19 0.46
C MET A 571 -26.83 45.07 1.27
N SER A 572 -27.73 46.04 1.21
CA SER A 572 -28.99 45.98 1.93
C SER A 572 -29.89 44.89 1.45
N PHE A 573 -29.98 44.67 0.11
CA PHE A 573 -30.74 43.59 -0.48
C PHE A 573 -30.11 42.20 -0.26
N LYS A 574 -28.77 42.10 -0.30
CA LYS A 574 -28.04 40.91 0.14
C LYS A 574 -28.36 40.48 1.56
N THR A 575 -28.38 41.47 2.48
CA THR A 575 -28.71 41.24 3.89
C THR A 575 -30.19 40.88 4.06
N ALA A 576 -31.10 41.55 3.33
CA ALA A 576 -32.53 41.26 3.36
C ALA A 576 -32.81 39.81 2.87
N ALA A 577 -32.15 39.35 1.80
CA ALA A 577 -32.25 37.98 1.34
C ALA A 577 -31.81 36.94 2.37
N SER A 578 -30.71 37.20 3.06
CA SER A 578 -30.24 36.36 4.18
C SER A 578 -31.23 36.33 5.34
N LEU A 579 -31.90 37.43 5.65
CA LEU A 579 -32.95 37.51 6.67
C LEU A 579 -34.20 36.71 6.23
N ALA A 580 -34.61 36.80 4.96
CA ALA A 580 -35.74 36.01 4.44
C ALA A 580 -35.46 34.50 4.57
N TYR A 581 -34.26 34.07 4.25
CA TYR A 581 -33.82 32.69 4.45
C TYR A 581 -33.93 32.24 5.91
N LYS A 582 -33.34 33.02 6.82
CA LYS A 582 -33.36 32.74 8.27
C LYS A 582 -34.75 32.71 8.86
N ASN A 583 -35.69 33.52 8.35
CA ASN A 583 -37.07 33.59 8.82
C ASN A 583 -37.94 32.49 8.23
N GLY A 584 -37.67 32.07 6.97
CA GLY A 584 -38.49 31.13 6.23
C GLY A 584 -38.12 29.68 6.46
N ILE A 585 -36.84 29.35 6.36
CA ILE A 585 -36.39 27.94 6.35
C ILE A 585 -36.77 27.16 7.60
N PRO A 586 -36.76 27.73 8.84
CA PRO A 586 -37.22 26.98 10.03
C PRO A 586 -38.68 26.49 9.94
N ASN A 587 -39.52 27.20 9.17
CA ASN A 587 -40.95 26.86 8.97
C ASN A 587 -41.18 25.91 7.74
N ALA A 588 -40.15 25.62 7.00
CA ALA A 588 -40.20 24.82 5.77
C ALA A 588 -39.97 23.31 6.03
N MET A 589 -40.11 22.84 7.28
CA MET A 589 -39.78 21.46 7.70
C MET A 589 -38.33 21.09 7.29
N PRO A 590 -37.31 21.79 7.81
CA PRO A 590 -35.95 21.46 7.48
C PRO A 590 -35.57 20.06 7.96
N THR A 591 -34.82 19.33 7.14
CA THR A 591 -34.42 17.93 7.39
C THR A 591 -32.92 17.78 7.13
N LEU A 592 -32.27 16.94 7.94
CA LEU A 592 -30.86 16.61 7.77
C LEU A 592 -30.73 15.49 6.75
N LEU A 593 -29.78 15.63 5.83
CA LEU A 593 -29.36 14.60 4.88
C LEU A 593 -28.01 14.03 5.31
N GLU A 594 -27.89 12.69 5.27
CA GLU A 594 -26.63 12.00 5.51
C GLU A 594 -26.03 11.48 4.20
N PRO A 595 -24.68 11.52 4.03
CA PRO A 595 -24.01 10.96 2.88
C PRO A 595 -24.01 9.43 2.97
N ILE A 596 -24.43 8.78 1.88
CA ILE A 596 -24.39 7.33 1.69
C ILE A 596 -23.21 7.01 0.77
N GLY A 597 -22.44 6.01 1.13
CA GLY A 597 -21.35 5.50 0.32
C GLY A 597 -21.67 4.14 -0.30
N SER A 598 -21.13 3.89 -1.47
CA SER A 598 -21.12 2.59 -2.13
C SER A 598 -19.92 1.79 -1.64
N LEU A 599 -20.19 0.62 -1.07
CA LEU A 599 -19.20 -0.32 -0.54
C LEU A 599 -19.07 -1.51 -1.48
N LYS A 600 -17.83 -1.88 -1.82
CA LYS A 600 -17.46 -3.18 -2.40
C LYS A 600 -16.45 -3.84 -1.47
N ALA A 601 -16.90 -4.90 -0.78
CA ALA A 601 -16.04 -5.66 0.14
C ALA A 601 -15.66 -6.99 -0.49
N TYR A 602 -14.34 -7.23 -0.61
CA TYR A 602 -13.74 -8.44 -1.15
C TYR A 602 -13.34 -9.33 0.02
N VAL A 603 -13.97 -10.49 0.18
CA VAL A 603 -13.77 -11.36 1.34
C VAL A 603 -13.81 -12.84 0.95
N PRO A 604 -13.14 -13.73 1.70
CA PRO A 604 -13.28 -15.18 1.53
C PRO A 604 -14.74 -15.63 1.67
N ASP A 605 -15.13 -16.69 0.97
CA ASP A 605 -16.48 -17.25 0.97
C ASP A 605 -17.08 -17.42 2.37
N ASN A 606 -16.27 -17.91 3.32
CA ASN A 606 -16.72 -18.18 4.70
C ASN A 606 -17.04 -16.90 5.50
N ASN A 607 -16.51 -15.75 5.10
CA ASN A 607 -16.71 -14.48 5.81
C ASN A 607 -17.83 -13.61 5.20
N MET A 608 -18.45 -14.05 4.11
CA MET A 608 -19.54 -13.32 3.44
C MET A 608 -20.73 -13.03 4.38
N GLY A 609 -21.10 -14.01 5.20
CA GLY A 609 -22.17 -13.86 6.19
C GLY A 609 -21.87 -12.83 7.27
N ASP A 610 -20.62 -12.79 7.76
CA ASP A 610 -20.17 -11.84 8.78
C ASP A 610 -20.22 -10.41 8.25
N VAL A 611 -19.73 -10.20 7.01
CA VAL A 611 -19.76 -8.88 6.37
C VAL A 611 -21.19 -8.41 6.12
N THR A 612 -22.05 -9.29 5.62
CA THR A 612 -23.46 -8.98 5.39
C THR A 612 -24.18 -8.59 6.69
N GLY A 613 -23.92 -9.34 7.77
CA GLY A 613 -24.43 -9.03 9.11
C GLY A 613 -23.95 -7.67 9.63
N GLU A 614 -22.68 -7.36 9.44
CA GLU A 614 -22.11 -6.08 9.87
C GLU A 614 -22.62 -4.90 9.04
N VAL A 615 -22.79 -5.04 7.73
CA VAL A 615 -23.41 -4.03 6.87
C VAL A 615 -24.81 -3.67 7.37
N ASN A 616 -25.63 -4.67 7.69
CA ASN A 616 -26.96 -4.43 8.26
C ASN A 616 -26.91 -3.74 9.62
N LYS A 617 -25.97 -4.13 10.50
CA LYS A 617 -25.76 -3.48 11.81
C LYS A 617 -25.33 -2.01 11.66
N ARG A 618 -24.61 -1.67 10.60
CA ARG A 618 -24.21 -0.31 10.22
C ARG A 618 -25.26 0.45 9.42
N ARG A 619 -26.53 0.03 9.51
CA ARG A 619 -27.64 0.65 8.77
C ARG A 619 -27.47 0.59 7.24
N GLY A 620 -26.57 -0.28 6.75
CA GLY A 620 -26.33 -0.44 5.32
C GLY A 620 -27.38 -1.35 4.67
N ARG A 621 -27.41 -1.30 3.36
CA ARG A 621 -28.26 -2.14 2.51
C ARG A 621 -27.39 -2.92 1.54
N VAL A 622 -27.40 -4.25 1.64
CA VAL A 622 -26.73 -5.13 0.69
C VAL A 622 -27.47 -5.08 -0.65
N LEU A 623 -26.76 -4.82 -1.72
CA LEU A 623 -27.26 -4.71 -3.08
C LEU A 623 -27.10 -6.01 -3.87
N GLY A 624 -25.95 -6.69 -3.67
CA GLY A 624 -25.63 -7.91 -4.37
C GLY A 624 -24.39 -8.61 -3.80
N MET A 625 -24.20 -9.84 -4.27
CA MET A 625 -23.01 -10.63 -3.99
C MET A 625 -22.63 -11.36 -5.27
N SER A 626 -21.34 -11.38 -5.60
CA SER A 626 -20.84 -12.06 -6.79
C SER A 626 -19.49 -12.72 -6.49
N PRO A 627 -19.21 -13.87 -7.13
CA PRO A 627 -17.91 -14.50 -7.01
C PRO A 627 -16.83 -13.64 -7.68
N ALA A 628 -15.66 -13.59 -7.07
CA ALA A 628 -14.42 -13.04 -7.61
C ALA A 628 -13.38 -14.15 -7.77
N GLU A 629 -12.18 -13.80 -8.15
CA GLU A 629 -11.11 -14.76 -8.36
C GLU A 629 -10.64 -15.40 -7.04
N HIS A 630 -10.06 -16.58 -7.12
CA HIS A 630 -9.37 -17.29 -6.02
C HIS A 630 -10.22 -17.55 -4.75
N GLY A 631 -11.50 -17.92 -4.89
CA GLY A 631 -12.37 -18.23 -3.75
C GLY A 631 -12.76 -17.00 -2.92
N THR A 632 -12.72 -15.83 -3.54
CA THR A 632 -13.14 -14.56 -2.96
C THR A 632 -14.55 -14.21 -3.44
N GLN A 633 -15.34 -13.55 -2.58
CA GLN A 633 -16.65 -12.98 -2.91
C GLN A 633 -16.59 -11.46 -2.84
N VAL A 634 -17.36 -10.80 -3.68
CA VAL A 634 -17.61 -9.35 -3.59
C VAL A 634 -18.98 -9.13 -2.98
N VAL A 635 -19.04 -8.43 -1.87
CA VAL A 635 -20.29 -7.96 -1.26
C VAL A 635 -20.46 -6.50 -1.64
N GLU A 636 -21.47 -6.20 -2.45
CA GLU A 636 -21.85 -4.83 -2.83
C GLU A 636 -22.96 -4.32 -1.90
N ALA A 637 -22.77 -3.14 -1.34
CA ALA A 637 -23.70 -2.56 -0.40
C ALA A 637 -23.67 -1.02 -0.43
N GLU A 638 -24.71 -0.41 0.12
CA GLU A 638 -24.73 1.02 0.43
C GLU A 638 -24.77 1.19 1.94
N VAL A 639 -23.90 2.05 2.46
CA VAL A 639 -23.74 2.26 3.90
C VAL A 639 -23.60 3.75 4.19
N PRO A 640 -24.24 4.29 5.25
CA PRO A 640 -23.99 5.67 5.68
C PRO A 640 -22.51 5.89 6.00
N MET A 641 -21.93 6.97 5.50
CA MET A 641 -20.48 7.25 5.69
C MET A 641 -20.13 7.41 7.17
N SER A 642 -21.06 7.86 8.00
CA SER A 642 -20.90 7.98 9.45
C SER A 642 -20.64 6.65 10.17
N GLU A 643 -21.00 5.52 9.58
CA GLU A 643 -20.88 4.18 10.16
C GLU A 643 -19.62 3.42 9.71
N MET A 644 -18.76 4.06 8.89
CA MET A 644 -17.63 3.39 8.24
C MET A 644 -16.27 3.61 8.90
N SER A 645 -16.17 4.43 9.94
CA SER A 645 -14.90 4.87 10.54
C SER A 645 -13.97 3.74 10.98
N ASP A 646 -14.50 2.62 11.46
CA ASP A 646 -13.78 1.45 11.94
C ASP A 646 -13.92 0.21 11.04
N PHE A 647 -14.55 0.34 9.87
CA PHE A 647 -14.81 -0.79 8.98
C PHE A 647 -13.53 -1.45 8.47
N SER A 648 -12.47 -0.67 8.25
CA SER A 648 -11.15 -1.19 7.86
C SER A 648 -10.58 -2.15 8.91
N THR A 649 -10.70 -1.81 10.18
CA THR A 649 -10.28 -2.67 11.30
C THR A 649 -11.15 -3.91 11.39
N PHE A 650 -12.47 -3.75 11.29
CA PHE A 650 -13.42 -4.85 11.32
C PHE A 650 -13.15 -5.90 10.24
N ILE A 651 -13.08 -5.49 8.96
CA ILE A 651 -12.89 -6.42 7.85
C ILE A 651 -11.58 -7.22 7.97
N ARG A 652 -10.51 -6.57 8.45
CA ARG A 652 -9.24 -7.24 8.70
C ARG A 652 -9.32 -8.26 9.82
N GLN A 653 -10.02 -7.95 10.90
CA GLN A 653 -10.17 -8.87 12.03
C GLN A 653 -10.91 -10.15 11.62
N ILE A 654 -12.09 -10.03 11.00
CA ILE A 654 -12.91 -11.19 10.64
C ILE A 654 -12.27 -12.06 9.56
N THR A 655 -11.53 -11.45 8.62
CA THR A 655 -10.89 -12.15 7.51
C THR A 655 -9.42 -12.50 7.79
N GLN A 656 -8.94 -12.21 8.98
CA GLN A 656 -7.52 -12.37 9.36
C GLN A 656 -6.57 -11.63 8.40
N GLY A 657 -7.03 -10.49 7.86
CA GLY A 657 -6.27 -9.67 6.92
C GLY A 657 -6.40 -10.06 5.44
N ARG A 658 -7.22 -11.09 5.08
CA ARG A 658 -7.47 -11.45 3.67
C ARG A 658 -8.39 -10.46 2.97
N GLY A 659 -9.37 -9.89 3.69
CA GLY A 659 -10.36 -9.00 3.13
C GLY A 659 -9.84 -7.60 2.83
N SER A 660 -10.40 -7.01 1.80
CA SER A 660 -10.21 -5.61 1.41
C SER A 660 -11.54 -4.97 1.03
N PHE A 661 -11.57 -3.66 0.90
CA PHE A 661 -12.78 -2.97 0.46
C PHE A 661 -12.47 -1.68 -0.27
N GLU A 662 -13.43 -1.27 -1.10
CA GLU A 662 -13.51 0.04 -1.72
C GLU A 662 -14.76 0.74 -1.21
N PHE A 663 -14.65 2.02 -0.92
CA PHE A 663 -15.77 2.80 -0.41
C PHE A 663 -15.76 4.21 -1.00
N THR A 664 -16.81 4.57 -1.72
CA THR A 664 -16.92 5.83 -2.43
C THR A 664 -18.27 6.49 -2.15
N PHE A 665 -18.32 7.83 -2.15
CA PHE A 665 -19.57 8.55 -2.03
C PHE A 665 -20.53 8.18 -3.19
N ALA A 666 -21.80 7.93 -2.86
CA ALA A 666 -22.84 7.64 -3.82
C ALA A 666 -23.87 8.77 -3.93
N ARG A 667 -24.52 9.15 -2.83
CA ARG A 667 -25.56 10.17 -2.80
C ARG A 667 -25.89 10.62 -1.36
N TYR A 668 -26.78 11.59 -1.26
CA TYR A 668 -27.39 12.00 0.01
C TYR A 668 -28.77 11.34 0.18
N GLU A 669 -29.10 10.93 1.40
CA GLU A 669 -30.43 10.41 1.79
C GLU A 669 -30.89 11.06 3.11
N ASP A 670 -32.20 10.97 3.38
CA ASP A 670 -32.76 11.49 4.64
C ASP A 670 -32.13 10.79 5.86
N CYS A 671 -31.58 11.57 6.76
CA CYS A 671 -31.03 11.05 8.01
C CYS A 671 -32.17 10.59 8.93
N PRO A 672 -32.13 9.37 9.50
CA PRO A 672 -33.12 8.90 10.46
C PRO A 672 -33.23 9.86 11.65
N ALA A 673 -34.45 10.11 12.14
CA ALA A 673 -34.74 11.14 13.14
C ALA A 673 -33.90 11.02 14.43
N ASN A 674 -33.66 9.79 14.90
CA ASN A 674 -32.85 9.52 16.08
C ASN A 674 -31.34 9.83 15.88
N VAL A 675 -30.85 9.70 14.67
CA VAL A 675 -29.46 10.06 14.31
C VAL A 675 -29.35 11.55 14.07
N ALA A 676 -30.31 12.12 13.31
CA ALA A 676 -30.39 13.55 13.03
C ALA A 676 -30.39 14.39 14.32
N GLN A 677 -31.18 13.97 15.33
CA GLN A 677 -31.23 14.68 16.61
C GLN A 677 -29.84 14.72 17.28
N LYS A 678 -29.13 13.60 17.34
CA LYS A 678 -27.78 13.54 17.94
C LYS A 678 -26.78 14.42 17.20
N VAL A 679 -26.84 14.42 15.87
CA VAL A 679 -25.96 15.26 15.03
C VAL A 679 -26.26 16.74 15.26
N ILE A 680 -27.54 17.13 15.32
CA ILE A 680 -27.96 18.52 15.58
C ILE A 680 -27.53 18.98 16.97
N GLU A 681 -27.71 18.16 17.99
CA GLU A 681 -27.32 18.47 19.38
C GLU A 681 -25.79 18.65 19.45
N LYS A 682 -25.02 17.76 18.84
CA LYS A 682 -23.56 17.87 18.79
C LYS A 682 -23.09 19.14 18.08
N ALA A 683 -23.65 19.42 16.90
CA ALA A 683 -23.30 20.60 16.11
C ALA A 683 -23.65 21.90 16.85
N LYS A 684 -24.76 21.95 17.58
CA LYS A 684 -25.13 23.11 18.40
C LYS A 684 -24.21 23.32 19.60
N ALA A 685 -23.74 22.25 20.23
CA ALA A 685 -22.75 22.34 21.31
C ALA A 685 -21.43 22.91 20.79
N GLU A 686 -20.95 22.42 19.64
CA GLU A 686 -19.71 22.93 19.01
C GLU A 686 -19.81 24.39 18.55
N MET A 687 -20.99 24.86 18.11
CA MET A 687 -21.23 26.27 17.75
C MET A 687 -21.40 27.20 18.94
N GLY A 688 -21.72 26.67 20.14
CA GLY A 688 -21.86 27.45 21.36
C GLY A 688 -20.56 27.69 22.11
N ASP A 689 -19.50 26.96 21.76
CA ASP A 689 -18.15 27.09 22.34
C ASP A 689 -17.23 28.03 21.51
N ASP A 690 -17.65 28.52 20.34
CA ASP A 690 -17.00 29.53 19.51
C ASP A 690 -17.62 30.94 19.81
#